data_0a2c53daeec1107773fe8e066a325df5
#
_entry.id   0a2c53daeec1107773fe8e066a325df5
#
_cell.length_a   1.000
_cell.length_b   1.000
_cell.length_c   1.000
_cell.angle_alpha   90.00
_cell.angle_beta   90.00
_cell.angle_gamma   90.00
#
_symmetry.space_group_name_H-M   'P 1'
#
loop_
_entity.id
_entity.type
_entity.pdbx_description
1 polymer ?
#
loop_
_entity_poly.entity_id
_entity_poly.type
_entity_poly.pdbx_seq_one_letter_code
_entity_poly.pdbx_strand_id
1 'polypeptide(L)'
;MKKKTLSILLLALLAAIPAFAVFNERNFAKTLSILRSELHQENQKIGHMRARLNQSNEGQHQRLVEMTKRCNELALILYSQSQDYTFDMTYALDEVTKQYEDYTKQRMPFDEIVSRMNLEIERYEHLAEALRRLPPILGKLDVVPDSLSAVMDTILLHESLHHHSDGFDIIGQASGETAVSHRHSHVHEDGAQHDHAHHDHLGGILPGVHDEEEDEDEPFYLDEQGQADRDSCLAYTLNLLAMYTEFRDKIVMDNDHYEAMSSRLAESYNYARDRYRLIQKHIFIDGQDNYFKVLRRLPRYTQLAVQDTRRKYGLGDASEDANALRHSEWRGPMINGFILFILFYILLATLLSNVAVRLLRGRVAWFKTEEFRQRSPIATLLSGVVIFALTVMIASLFVRQNFFNVASGLLLIYAWLLAAILTSLLIRIPSAHIRRVSRLYLPVALLGLIVITFRIIFIPNRLINLIFPPILLIFTIWQYILCKRGNREKEARGDMMYAWITFAVMLVTTVVAWAGYVLLAIQVFIWWVFQLAAIETITALYRLLERYEEKHLKKRLYDYKKEHRVFDPNRKDSYIAVTWITDFIKQAAFPVLMILSVPLCLWMASDIFDLTEVCKELFYKPFFNLVNKDGSAILHLSLYKLVLVSTLFFVFRYLAYLLKAFYRKLTFEKLAAKEGKAYIHANEINFTLSDNVIGILVWGSYIAMIIVLLKIPMGALSIVAAGLATGLGLAMKDILNNFIYGIQLMSGRLRVGDFIECDGIRGKVTSISYQTTQIQTLEDTLIAFTNTTLFNKNFKNLTSNNAYEFVKVTVGVRYGTDVEKLRSLLLEGSKALMTKDKYGRNIVDPKRGITIAFDNFGASSVDVALKQYVLVEEEIGYIARAKELVYNILNENGIEIPFPQQDVYIKSIER
;
A
#
# COMPACT_ATOMS: atom_id res chain seq x y z
N MET A 1 21.93 -3.24 -17.94
CA MET A 1 22.40 -2.58 -16.71
C MET A 1 23.65 -3.23 -16.06
N LYS A 2 23.98 -4.48 -16.27
CA LYS A 2 25.14 -5.15 -15.62
C LYS A 2 26.54 -4.81 -16.16
N LYS A 3 26.68 -4.17 -17.33
CA LYS A 3 28.00 -3.77 -17.88
C LYS A 3 28.47 -2.37 -17.44
N LYS A 4 27.56 -1.49 -17.05
CA LYS A 4 27.94 -0.14 -16.55
C LYS A 4 28.39 -0.14 -15.08
N THR A 5 27.86 -1.05 -14.27
CA THR A 5 28.27 -1.19 -12.86
C THR A 5 29.65 -1.83 -12.72
N LEU A 6 30.04 -2.70 -13.64
CA LEU A 6 31.39 -3.31 -13.62
C LEU A 6 32.47 -2.30 -14.04
N SER A 7 32.18 -1.41 -15.00
CA SER A 7 33.11 -0.35 -15.41
C SER A 7 33.33 0.71 -14.32
N ILE A 8 32.28 1.04 -13.54
CA ILE A 8 32.38 1.97 -12.41
C ILE A 8 33.15 1.33 -11.26
N LEU A 9 32.98 0.02 -11.03
CA LEU A 9 33.75 -0.70 -10.01
C LEU A 9 35.21 -0.86 -10.39
N LEU A 10 35.52 -1.02 -11.68
CA LEU A 10 36.90 -1.10 -12.19
C LEU A 10 37.59 0.28 -12.17
N LEU A 11 36.85 1.36 -12.44
CA LEU A 11 37.38 2.74 -12.31
C LEU A 11 37.59 3.12 -10.83
N ALA A 12 36.69 2.68 -9.93
CA ALA A 12 36.87 2.87 -8.49
C ALA A 12 38.04 2.04 -7.92
N LEU A 13 38.33 0.86 -8.51
CA LEU A 13 39.48 0.05 -8.12
C LEU A 13 40.80 0.60 -8.68
N LEU A 14 40.76 1.28 -9.84
CA LEU A 14 41.94 1.97 -10.40
C LEU A 14 42.21 3.32 -9.75
N ALA A 15 41.20 3.96 -9.17
CA ALA A 15 41.34 5.17 -8.36
C ALA A 15 41.78 4.90 -6.90
N ALA A 16 41.79 3.64 -6.47
CA ALA A 16 42.21 3.20 -5.15
C ALA A 16 43.65 2.64 -5.10
N ILE A 17 44.51 3.01 -6.03
CA ILE A 17 45.95 2.87 -5.84
C ILE A 17 46.39 4.14 -5.13
N PRO A 18 46.56 4.14 -3.79
CA PRO A 18 47.26 5.24 -3.20
C PRO A 18 48.69 5.17 -3.78
N ALA A 19 49.07 6.19 -4.49
CA ALA A 19 50.48 6.49 -4.67
C ALA A 19 51.02 6.69 -3.26
N PHE A 20 51.52 5.62 -2.65
CA PHE A 20 52.43 5.74 -1.55
C PHE A 20 53.67 6.50 -2.10
N ALA A 21 53.59 7.81 -2.16
CA ALA A 21 54.73 8.64 -2.20
C ALA A 21 55.38 8.51 -0.83
N VAL A 22 56.29 7.59 -0.70
CA VAL A 22 57.28 7.60 0.40
C VAL A 22 57.93 8.96 0.33
N PHE A 23 57.56 9.85 1.26
CA PHE A 23 58.20 11.14 1.40
C PHE A 23 59.65 10.89 1.77
N ASN A 24 60.54 11.04 0.81
CA ASN A 24 61.95 10.94 1.01
C ASN A 24 62.39 12.24 1.72
N GLU A 25 62.92 12.17 2.91
CA GLU A 25 63.37 13.28 3.78
C GLU A 25 64.20 14.33 3.07
N ARG A 26 64.86 13.99 1.98
CA ARG A 26 65.64 14.88 1.11
C ARG A 26 64.84 16.04 0.41
N ASN A 27 63.48 16.05 0.50
CA ASN A 27 62.63 17.06 -0.16
C ASN A 27 61.83 17.95 0.80
N PHE A 28 62.12 17.97 2.09
CA PHE A 28 61.38 18.71 3.11
C PHE A 28 61.29 20.23 2.83
N ALA A 29 62.36 20.84 2.38
CA ALA A 29 62.38 22.25 2.00
C ALA A 29 61.42 22.54 0.82
N LYS A 30 61.31 21.59 -0.13
CA LYS A 30 60.33 21.66 -1.25
C LYS A 30 58.92 21.53 -0.76
N THR A 31 58.69 20.68 0.22
CA THR A 31 57.35 20.50 0.85
C THR A 31 56.95 21.79 1.57
N LEU A 32 57.81 22.44 2.29
CA LEU A 32 57.54 23.73 2.92
C LEU A 32 57.25 24.84 1.89
N SER A 33 57.92 24.87 0.75
CA SER A 33 57.64 25.84 -0.30
C SER A 33 56.27 25.61 -0.98
N ILE A 34 55.85 24.34 -1.15
CA ILE A 34 54.52 24.00 -1.65
C ILE A 34 53.45 24.40 -0.62
N LEU A 35 53.65 23.99 0.63
CA LEU A 35 52.74 24.34 1.75
C LEU A 35 52.58 25.87 1.87
N ARG A 36 53.67 26.65 1.73
CA ARG A 36 53.60 28.12 1.72
C ARG A 36 52.72 28.64 0.60
N SER A 37 52.84 28.06 -0.60
CA SER A 37 51.99 28.44 -1.75
C SER A 37 50.53 28.16 -1.51
N GLU A 38 50.22 26.99 -0.96
CA GLU A 38 48.87 26.59 -0.64
C GLU A 38 48.25 27.44 0.47
N LEU A 39 48.94 27.66 1.56
CA LEU A 39 48.49 28.53 2.64
C LEU A 39 48.30 29.98 2.21
N HIS A 40 49.11 30.45 1.31
CA HIS A 40 48.93 31.77 0.71
C HIS A 40 47.64 31.84 -0.14
N GLN A 41 47.40 30.81 -0.94
CA GLN A 41 46.16 30.73 -1.77
C GLN A 41 44.92 30.63 -0.89
N GLU A 42 44.96 29.81 0.16
CA GLU A 42 43.86 29.67 1.12
C GLU A 42 43.59 30.97 1.87
N ASN A 43 44.62 31.70 2.22
CA ASN A 43 44.51 33.03 2.86
C ASN A 43 43.81 34.07 1.95
N GLN A 44 44.06 34.00 0.65
CA GLN A 44 43.34 34.85 -0.34
C GLN A 44 41.86 34.38 -0.48
N LYS A 45 41.58 33.09 -0.59
CA LYS A 45 40.23 32.55 -0.71
C LYS A 45 39.36 32.95 0.48
N ILE A 46 39.89 32.85 1.71
CA ILE A 46 39.16 33.22 2.93
C ILE A 46 38.84 34.72 2.96
N GLY A 47 39.75 35.58 2.48
CA GLY A 47 39.46 37.01 2.37
C GLY A 47 38.24 37.29 1.49
N HIS A 48 38.11 36.59 0.37
CA HIS A 48 36.92 36.70 -0.49
C HIS A 48 35.66 36.08 0.13
N MET A 49 35.80 34.96 0.84
CA MET A 49 34.70 34.33 1.54
C MET A 49 34.17 35.21 2.67
N ARG A 50 35.03 35.87 3.42
CA ARG A 50 34.66 36.86 4.45
C ARG A 50 33.75 37.96 3.89
N ALA A 51 34.07 38.54 2.75
CA ALA A 51 33.27 39.57 2.14
C ALA A 51 31.88 39.08 1.76
N ARG A 52 31.76 37.84 1.17
CA ARG A 52 30.48 37.23 0.77
C ARG A 52 29.63 36.86 1.96
N LEU A 53 30.20 36.22 3.00
CA LEU A 53 29.48 35.85 4.21
C LEU A 53 28.95 37.06 4.94
N ASN A 54 29.74 38.11 5.13
CA ASN A 54 29.29 39.34 5.77
C ASN A 54 28.12 40.00 5.02
N GLN A 55 28.15 40.04 3.71
CA GLN A 55 27.08 40.61 2.89
C GLN A 55 25.81 39.74 2.97
N SER A 56 25.93 38.40 2.96
CA SER A 56 24.81 37.46 3.07
C SER A 56 24.18 37.54 4.45
N ASN A 57 25.00 37.59 5.51
CA ASN A 57 24.53 37.64 6.89
C ASN A 57 23.80 38.95 7.21
N GLU A 58 24.32 40.07 6.78
CA GLU A 58 23.68 41.38 6.95
C GLU A 58 22.34 41.45 6.23
N GLY A 59 22.26 40.91 5.00
CA GLY A 59 20.97 40.78 4.30
C GLY A 59 19.96 39.88 4.96
N GLN A 60 20.36 38.78 5.61
CA GLN A 60 19.47 37.91 6.37
C GLN A 60 19.02 38.57 7.67
N HIS A 61 19.94 39.22 8.39
CA HIS A 61 19.59 39.91 9.61
C HIS A 61 18.54 41.03 9.36
N GLN A 62 18.72 41.84 8.32
CA GLN A 62 17.73 42.88 7.94
C GLN A 62 16.37 42.25 7.62
N ARG A 63 16.32 41.15 6.86
CA ARG A 63 15.07 40.43 6.56
C ARG A 63 14.39 39.88 7.84
N LEU A 64 15.16 39.27 8.75
CA LEU A 64 14.64 38.74 9.98
C LEU A 64 14.06 39.84 10.88
N VAL A 65 14.73 40.97 11.01
CA VAL A 65 14.24 42.12 11.77
C VAL A 65 12.93 42.66 11.17
N GLU A 66 12.86 42.77 9.83
CA GLU A 66 11.63 43.22 9.15
C GLU A 66 10.49 42.22 9.33
N MET A 67 10.77 40.90 9.18
CA MET A 67 9.78 39.84 9.41
C MET A 67 9.29 39.82 10.86
N THR A 68 10.18 39.96 11.83
CA THR A 68 9.82 39.99 13.25
C THR A 68 8.97 41.21 13.60
N LYS A 69 9.33 42.36 13.06
CA LYS A 69 8.54 43.60 13.23
C LYS A 69 7.13 43.38 12.67
N ARG A 70 7.02 42.80 11.47
CA ARG A 70 5.76 42.51 10.80
C ARG A 70 4.92 41.47 11.55
N CYS A 71 5.56 40.39 12.08
CA CYS A 71 4.89 39.42 12.93
C CYS A 71 4.37 40.02 14.25
N ASN A 72 5.13 40.90 14.88
CA ASN A 72 4.67 41.56 16.09
C ASN A 72 3.49 42.51 15.81
N GLU A 73 3.50 43.22 14.67
CA GLU A 73 2.37 44.02 14.22
C GLU A 73 1.11 43.16 14.00
N LEU A 74 1.26 41.99 13.37
CA LEU A 74 0.17 41.05 13.14
C LEU A 74 -0.32 40.43 14.45
N ALA A 75 0.58 40.08 15.37
CA ALA A 75 0.23 39.59 16.70
C ALA A 75 -0.58 40.63 17.50
N LEU A 76 -0.18 41.92 17.42
CA LEU A 76 -0.94 43.02 18.02
C LEU A 76 -2.36 43.16 17.43
N ILE A 77 -2.47 43.04 16.11
CA ILE A 77 -3.77 43.00 15.42
C ILE A 77 -4.62 41.86 15.95
N LEU A 78 -4.06 40.65 16.06
CA LEU A 78 -4.74 39.46 16.60
C LEU A 78 -5.18 39.67 18.06
N TYR A 79 -4.36 40.36 18.86
CA TYR A 79 -4.64 40.60 20.27
C TYR A 79 -5.75 41.64 20.47
N SER A 80 -5.78 42.67 19.60
CA SER A 80 -6.75 43.77 19.66
C SER A 80 -8.13 43.42 19.10
N GLN A 81 -8.28 42.30 18.43
CA GLN A 81 -9.51 41.90 17.76
C GLN A 81 -10.54 41.35 18.71
N SER A 82 -11.79 41.83 18.58
CA SER A 82 -12.91 41.21 19.24
C SER A 82 -13.24 39.86 18.66
N GLN A 83 -13.76 38.91 19.47
CA GLN A 83 -14.09 37.54 19.10
C GLN A 83 -15.08 37.40 17.92
N ASP A 84 -15.62 38.52 17.44
CA ASP A 84 -16.68 38.56 16.43
C ASP A 84 -16.17 38.58 14.97
N TYR A 85 -14.86 38.74 14.73
CA TYR A 85 -14.29 38.90 13.40
C TYR A 85 -13.30 37.79 13.03
N THR A 86 -13.74 36.84 12.27
CA THR A 86 -12.88 35.70 11.79
C THR A 86 -11.91 36.12 10.71
N PHE A 87 -12.28 37.10 9.90
CA PHE A 87 -11.51 37.44 8.69
C PHE A 87 -10.13 38.05 8.95
N ASP A 88 -10.07 39.06 9.82
CA ASP A 88 -8.78 39.74 10.08
C ASP A 88 -7.80 38.77 10.75
N MET A 89 -8.35 37.75 11.43
CA MET A 89 -7.54 36.68 12.02
C MET A 89 -7.06 35.64 11.01
N THR A 90 -7.90 35.28 10.03
CA THR A 90 -7.47 34.37 8.94
C THR A 90 -6.33 34.99 8.17
N TYR A 91 -6.44 36.28 7.82
CA TYR A 91 -5.40 37.01 7.12
C TYR A 91 -4.11 37.14 7.96
N ALA A 92 -4.23 37.48 9.24
CA ALA A 92 -3.06 37.59 10.10
C ALA A 92 -2.39 36.22 10.33
N LEU A 93 -3.16 35.16 10.49
CA LEU A 93 -2.64 33.80 10.59
C LEU A 93 -1.92 33.38 9.29
N ASP A 94 -2.52 33.64 8.14
CA ASP A 94 -1.94 33.29 6.82
C ASP A 94 -0.62 34.04 6.59
N GLU A 95 -0.59 35.32 6.89
CA GLU A 95 0.63 36.14 6.75
C GLU A 95 1.73 35.71 7.74
N VAL A 96 1.39 35.41 9.01
CA VAL A 96 2.36 34.91 10.01
C VAL A 96 2.86 33.51 9.59
N THR A 97 1.96 32.65 9.11
CA THR A 97 2.32 31.31 8.63
C THR A 97 3.29 31.40 7.46
N LYS A 98 2.99 32.25 6.48
CA LYS A 98 3.85 32.46 5.31
C LYS A 98 5.22 32.98 5.71
N GLN A 99 5.28 33.94 6.62
CA GLN A 99 6.55 34.50 7.09
C GLN A 99 7.36 33.47 7.85
N TYR A 100 6.71 32.65 8.70
CA TYR A 100 7.37 31.54 9.40
C TYR A 100 7.88 30.47 8.43
N GLU A 101 7.09 30.10 7.43
CA GLU A 101 7.51 29.16 6.40
C GLU A 101 8.65 29.72 5.54
N ASP A 102 8.57 30.98 5.10
CA ASP A 102 9.59 31.63 4.32
C ASP A 102 10.91 31.72 5.11
N TYR A 103 10.82 32.02 6.40
CA TYR A 103 11.98 32.00 7.29
C TYR A 103 12.58 30.61 7.41
N THR A 104 11.75 29.59 7.66
CA THR A 104 12.22 28.21 7.84
C THR A 104 12.88 27.67 6.57
N LYS A 105 12.35 28.03 5.40
CA LYS A 105 12.91 27.62 4.10
C LYS A 105 14.20 28.34 3.71
N GLN A 106 14.40 29.55 4.19
CA GLN A 106 15.55 30.41 3.82
C GLN A 106 16.61 30.50 4.92
N ARG A 107 16.48 29.71 6.01
CA ARG A 107 17.47 29.70 7.09
C ARG A 107 18.80 29.13 6.59
N MET A 108 19.90 29.83 6.88
CA MET A 108 21.24 29.29 6.65
C MET A 108 21.53 28.08 7.55
N PRO A 109 22.28 27.08 7.07
CA PRO A 109 22.68 25.93 7.86
C PRO A 109 23.87 26.27 8.78
N PHE A 110 23.63 27.15 9.78
CA PHE A 110 24.68 27.61 10.69
C PHE A 110 25.44 26.48 11.38
N ASP A 111 24.75 25.46 11.85
CA ASP A 111 25.35 24.33 12.56
C ASP A 111 26.35 23.55 11.69
N GLU A 112 26.05 23.41 10.39
CA GLU A 112 26.92 22.75 9.44
C GLU A 112 28.14 23.61 9.12
N ILE A 113 27.96 24.92 9.03
CA ILE A 113 29.04 25.88 8.80
C ILE A 113 29.96 25.95 10.01
N VAL A 114 29.44 26.04 11.23
CA VAL A 114 30.21 26.06 12.48
C VAL A 114 30.98 24.76 12.66
N SER A 115 30.38 23.61 12.38
CA SER A 115 31.07 22.31 12.45
C SER A 115 32.25 22.22 11.51
N ARG A 116 32.11 22.71 10.28
CA ARG A 116 33.20 22.77 9.31
C ARG A 116 34.30 23.73 9.75
N MET A 117 33.92 24.89 10.28
CA MET A 117 34.91 25.86 10.79
C MET A 117 35.67 25.30 11.99
N ASN A 118 35.04 24.58 12.90
CA ASN A 118 35.71 23.94 14.01
C ASN A 118 36.75 22.91 13.53
N LEU A 119 36.43 22.12 12.51
CA LEU A 119 37.38 21.20 11.89
C LEU A 119 38.60 21.90 11.29
N GLU A 120 38.38 23.03 10.60
CA GLU A 120 39.50 23.80 10.02
C GLU A 120 40.31 24.49 11.11
N ILE A 121 39.68 24.98 12.19
CA ILE A 121 40.40 25.57 13.34
C ILE A 121 41.31 24.51 13.96
N GLU A 122 40.79 23.33 14.27
CA GLU A 122 41.58 22.22 14.86
C GLU A 122 42.73 21.83 13.94
N ARG A 123 42.51 21.74 12.65
CA ARG A 123 43.55 21.46 11.64
C ARG A 123 44.66 22.52 11.64
N TYR A 124 44.28 23.82 11.63
CA TYR A 124 45.30 24.88 11.64
C TYR A 124 45.98 25.02 13.02
N GLU A 125 45.34 24.71 14.12
CA GLU A 125 45.95 24.63 15.43
C GLU A 125 47.06 23.57 15.43
N HIS A 126 46.75 22.35 14.98
CA HIS A 126 47.77 21.29 14.89
C HIS A 126 48.90 21.62 13.93
N LEU A 127 48.56 22.25 12.78
CA LEU A 127 49.60 22.69 11.83
C LEU A 127 50.52 23.76 12.43
N ALA A 128 49.95 24.73 13.14
CA ALA A 128 50.73 25.79 13.80
C ALA A 128 51.65 25.22 14.89
N GLU A 129 51.12 24.23 15.65
CA GLU A 129 51.92 23.55 16.67
C GLU A 129 53.07 22.73 16.05
N ALA A 130 52.80 22.00 14.98
CA ALA A 130 53.83 21.27 14.25
C ALA A 130 54.90 22.16 13.68
N LEU A 131 54.51 23.28 13.02
CA LEU A 131 55.46 24.27 12.49
C LEU A 131 56.31 24.98 13.56
N ARG A 132 55.76 25.14 14.79
CA ARG A 132 56.48 25.73 15.93
C ARG A 132 57.51 24.76 16.52
N ARG A 133 57.21 23.44 16.49
CA ARG A 133 58.11 22.40 16.99
C ARG A 133 59.34 22.14 16.10
N LEU A 134 59.26 22.58 14.83
CA LEU A 134 60.38 22.48 13.89
C LEU A 134 61.50 23.42 14.32
N PRO A 135 62.70 22.93 14.72
CA PRO A 135 63.82 23.78 15.06
C PRO A 135 64.37 24.52 13.81
N PRO A 136 64.97 25.68 13.98
CA PRO A 136 65.57 26.41 12.85
C PRO A 136 66.78 25.67 12.23
N ILE A 137 67.49 24.86 12.99
CA ILE A 137 68.52 23.93 12.52
C ILE A 137 68.11 22.54 13.03
N LEU A 138 67.75 21.64 12.13
CA LEU A 138 67.49 20.29 12.46
C LEU A 138 68.80 19.51 12.57
N GLY A 139 69.23 19.17 13.80
CA GLY A 139 70.20 18.13 14.04
C GLY A 139 69.65 16.77 13.64
N LYS A 140 70.34 15.65 13.77
CA LYS A 140 69.84 14.31 13.50
C LYS A 140 68.40 14.18 14.03
N LEU A 141 67.47 14.00 13.07
CA LEU A 141 66.05 13.84 13.37
C LEU A 141 65.87 12.40 13.87
N ASP A 142 65.94 12.18 15.19
CA ASP A 142 65.67 10.85 15.77
C ASP A 142 64.19 10.52 15.81
N VAL A 143 63.30 11.47 15.63
CA VAL A 143 61.85 11.25 15.58
C VAL A 143 61.18 12.42 14.80
N VAL A 144 60.58 12.14 13.67
CA VAL A 144 59.50 12.99 13.13
C VAL A 144 58.34 12.97 14.10
N PRO A 145 57.89 14.07 14.66
CA PRO A 145 56.75 14.03 15.57
C PRO A 145 55.55 13.41 14.83
N ASP A 146 54.92 12.38 15.40
CA ASP A 146 53.71 11.73 14.86
C ASP A 146 52.61 12.71 14.44
N SER A 147 52.64 13.93 15.03
CA SER A 147 51.72 15.04 14.66
C SER A 147 51.97 15.60 13.25
N LEU A 148 53.17 15.50 12.70
CA LEU A 148 53.47 16.05 11.38
C LEU A 148 53.02 15.10 10.27
N SER A 149 53.17 13.79 10.48
CA SER A 149 52.65 12.77 9.56
C SER A 149 51.13 12.77 9.57
N ALA A 150 50.49 12.89 10.72
CA ALA A 150 49.04 12.98 10.83
C ALA A 150 48.45 14.27 10.17
N VAL A 151 49.15 15.38 10.26
CA VAL A 151 48.77 16.64 9.61
C VAL A 151 49.00 16.57 8.10
N MET A 152 50.07 15.95 7.64
CA MET A 152 50.30 15.71 6.23
C MET A 152 49.28 14.72 5.64
N ASP A 153 48.97 13.69 6.33
CA ASP A 153 47.91 12.71 5.96
C ASP A 153 46.52 13.41 5.90
N THR A 154 46.27 14.34 6.84
CA THR A 154 45.01 15.14 6.84
C THR A 154 44.95 16.10 5.67
N ILE A 155 46.06 16.70 5.29
CA ILE A 155 46.17 17.60 4.12
C ILE A 155 45.93 16.80 2.83
N LEU A 156 46.53 15.61 2.69
CA LEU A 156 46.35 14.74 1.52
C LEU A 156 44.94 14.13 1.44
N LEU A 157 44.35 13.79 2.58
CA LEU A 157 42.96 13.34 2.63
C LEU A 157 41.97 14.46 2.23
N HIS A 158 42.32 15.71 2.55
CA HIS A 158 41.50 16.85 2.17
C HIS A 158 41.59 17.15 0.69
N GLU A 159 42.76 17.00 0.06
CA GLU A 159 42.95 17.18 -1.38
C GLU A 159 42.19 16.08 -2.17
N SER A 160 42.13 14.85 -1.67
CA SER A 160 41.36 13.77 -2.27
C SER A 160 39.83 13.97 -2.13
N LEU A 161 39.40 14.71 -1.10
CA LEU A 161 38.00 15.08 -0.87
C LEU A 161 37.60 16.34 -1.67
N HIS A 162 38.58 17.26 -1.96
CA HIS A 162 38.31 18.47 -2.73
C HIS A 162 38.11 18.22 -4.22
N HIS A 163 38.59 17.10 -4.77
CA HIS A 163 38.29 16.76 -6.17
C HIS A 163 36.85 16.30 -6.41
N HIS A 164 36.01 16.20 -5.36
CA HIS A 164 34.59 15.80 -5.48
C HIS A 164 33.60 16.71 -4.77
N SER A 165 34.01 17.91 -4.34
CA SER A 165 33.01 18.85 -3.83
C SER A 165 33.29 20.26 -4.32
N ASP A 166 32.68 20.64 -5.41
CA ASP A 166 32.27 22.00 -5.70
C ASP A 166 31.32 22.52 -4.59
N GLY A 167 31.67 22.28 -3.34
CA GLY A 167 30.83 22.42 -2.16
C GLY A 167 30.81 23.80 -1.52
N PHE A 168 31.41 24.80 -2.13
CA PHE A 168 31.36 26.16 -1.59
C PHE A 168 30.38 27.10 -2.30
N ASP A 169 29.59 26.59 -3.26
CA ASP A 169 28.43 27.28 -3.82
C ASP A 169 27.15 27.17 -2.97
N ILE A 170 27.23 26.67 -1.73
CA ILE A 170 26.05 26.59 -0.81
C ILE A 170 25.50 27.97 -0.44
N ILE A 171 26.28 29.02 -0.60
CA ILE A 171 25.82 30.39 -0.33
C ILE A 171 25.10 31.00 -1.54
N GLY A 172 25.26 30.42 -2.73
CA GLY A 172 24.62 30.91 -3.97
C GLY A 172 23.36 30.18 -4.38
N GLN A 173 23.10 28.96 -3.84
CA GLN A 173 22.00 28.11 -4.26
C GLN A 173 20.85 27.92 -3.22
N ALA A 174 20.81 28.70 -2.16
CA ALA A 174 19.67 28.72 -1.24
C ALA A 174 18.41 29.41 -1.82
N SER A 175 18.40 29.73 -3.09
CA SER A 175 17.23 30.28 -3.80
C SER A 175 16.78 29.36 -4.93
N GLY A 176 16.23 28.21 -4.57
CA GLY A 176 15.46 27.39 -5.52
C GLY A 176 15.88 25.93 -5.60
N GLU A 177 15.32 25.12 -4.78
CA GLU A 177 14.74 23.83 -5.11
C GLU A 177 14.51 23.00 -3.84
N THR A 178 13.27 22.64 -3.63
CA THR A 178 12.74 21.91 -2.49
C THR A 178 13.08 20.43 -2.62
N ALA A 179 13.89 19.90 -1.72
CA ALA A 179 13.95 18.46 -1.44
C ALA A 179 13.40 18.22 -0.03
N VAL A 180 12.24 17.59 0.02
CA VAL A 180 11.59 17.12 1.25
C VAL A 180 12.37 15.94 1.78
N SER A 181 13.03 16.10 2.90
CA SER A 181 13.61 15.02 3.69
C SER A 181 12.85 14.94 5.02
N HIS A 182 12.07 13.88 5.19
CA HIS A 182 11.49 13.50 6.46
C HIS A 182 12.59 13.03 7.41
N ARG A 183 12.79 13.77 8.48
CA ARG A 183 13.61 13.34 9.61
C ARG A 183 12.70 13.05 10.80
N HIS A 184 12.58 11.79 11.15
CA HIS A 184 12.02 11.35 12.42
C HIS A 184 13.02 11.67 13.54
N SER A 185 12.57 12.43 14.51
CA SER A 185 13.22 12.62 15.79
C SER A 185 12.87 11.44 16.69
N HIS A 186 13.85 10.66 17.08
CA HIS A 186 13.76 9.80 18.26
C HIS A 186 14.59 10.39 19.38
N VAL A 187 13.91 10.76 20.43
CA VAL A 187 14.44 10.99 21.78
C VAL A 187 14.69 9.62 22.40
N HIS A 188 15.89 9.38 22.89
CA HIS A 188 16.14 8.37 23.90
C HIS A 188 17.03 8.96 25.00
N GLU A 189 16.44 8.96 26.18
CA GLU A 189 17.09 9.10 27.48
C GLU A 189 17.74 7.78 27.91
N ASP A 190 18.87 7.97 28.60
CA ASP A 190 19.40 7.23 29.74
C ASP A 190 19.84 5.78 29.65
N GLY A 191 21.08 5.62 30.08
CA GLY A 191 21.34 4.73 31.20
C GLY A 191 22.43 3.70 31.01
N ALA A 192 23.58 4.01 31.65
CA ALA A 192 24.41 3.11 32.47
C ALA A 192 25.22 1.99 31.83
N GLN A 193 26.54 2.20 31.88
CA GLN A 193 27.53 1.38 32.66
C GLN A 193 27.81 -0.07 32.26
N HIS A 194 29.15 -0.28 32.26
CA HIS A 194 29.90 -1.53 32.54
C HIS A 194 29.96 -2.54 31.40
N ASP A 195 31.04 -3.26 31.17
CA ASP A 195 32.36 -3.52 31.76
C ASP A 195 33.17 -4.29 30.70
N HIS A 196 34.50 -4.14 30.86
CA HIS A 196 35.60 -5.06 30.62
C HIS A 196 35.36 -6.44 29.99
N ALA A 197 36.18 -6.84 29.04
CA ALA A 197 37.23 -7.86 29.19
C ALA A 197 37.72 -8.32 27.82
N HIS A 198 39.00 -8.14 27.58
CA HIS A 198 40.05 -9.17 27.51
C HIS A 198 39.96 -10.29 26.47
N HIS A 199 41.16 -10.40 25.86
CA HIS A 199 41.78 -11.63 25.31
C HIS A 199 41.43 -11.98 23.88
N ASP A 200 42.27 -12.48 23.06
CA ASP A 200 43.69 -12.81 23.06
C ASP A 200 44.14 -13.16 21.63
N HIS A 201 45.44 -12.94 21.39
CA HIS A 201 46.35 -13.71 20.56
C HIS A 201 45.90 -14.50 19.32
N LEU A 202 46.64 -14.22 18.28
CA LEU A 202 47.42 -15.21 17.48
C LEU A 202 48.16 -14.39 16.44
N GLY A 203 49.44 -14.24 16.36
CA GLY A 203 50.54 -15.23 16.46
C GLY A 203 50.76 -15.85 15.09
N GLY A 204 51.80 -15.39 14.42
CA GLY A 204 52.24 -16.19 13.30
C GLY A 204 53.10 -15.47 12.24
N ILE A 205 54.41 -15.45 12.51
CA ILE A 205 55.49 -15.82 11.59
C ILE A 205 55.91 -14.79 10.53
N LEU A 206 56.97 -14.10 10.87
CA LEU A 206 57.95 -13.52 9.95
C LEU A 206 58.84 -14.58 9.34
N PRO A 207 59.40 -14.36 8.18
CA PRO A 207 60.74 -14.77 7.89
C PRO A 207 61.59 -13.65 7.23
N GLY A 208 62.81 -13.55 7.72
CA GLY A 208 63.99 -13.23 6.95
C GLY A 208 64.46 -11.79 6.94
N VAL A 209 65.30 -11.54 7.93
CA VAL A 209 66.25 -10.41 7.96
C VAL A 209 67.27 -10.63 6.88
N HIS A 210 67.44 -9.62 6.03
CA HIS A 210 68.75 -9.38 5.37
C HIS A 210 69.31 -8.07 5.88
N ASP A 211 70.48 -8.17 6.47
CA ASP A 211 71.35 -7.05 6.85
C ASP A 211 71.67 -6.26 5.62
N GLU A 212 71.23 -5.00 5.58
CA GLU A 212 71.80 -3.99 4.70
C GLU A 212 72.39 -2.87 5.56
N GLU A 213 73.56 -2.51 5.18
CA GLU A 213 74.57 -1.64 5.79
C GLU A 213 73.96 -0.32 6.32
N GLU A 214 74.40 0.04 7.56
CA GLU A 214 74.18 1.35 8.16
C GLU A 214 74.82 2.46 7.30
N ASP A 215 73.96 3.09 6.43
CA ASP A 215 74.34 4.39 5.86
C ASP A 215 74.24 5.45 6.98
N GLU A 216 75.33 6.05 7.29
CA GLU A 216 75.50 7.19 8.22
C GLU A 216 74.54 8.32 7.82
N ASP A 217 73.46 8.54 8.63
CA ASP A 217 72.47 9.63 8.46
C ASP A 217 73.21 10.99 8.55
N GLU A 218 73.34 11.66 7.39
CA GLU A 218 73.79 13.03 7.35
C GLU A 218 72.76 13.96 8.04
N PRO A 219 73.20 14.92 8.89
CA PRO A 219 72.26 15.79 9.62
C PRO A 219 71.52 16.69 8.61
N PHE A 220 70.23 16.67 8.71
CA PHE A 220 69.31 17.46 7.88
C PHE A 220 69.27 18.90 8.34
N TYR A 221 69.68 19.85 7.47
CA TYR A 221 69.67 21.30 7.73
C TYR A 221 68.65 21.97 6.82
N LEU A 222 67.81 22.82 7.44
CA LEU A 222 67.03 23.79 6.68
C LEU A 222 67.97 24.91 6.21
N ASP A 223 68.02 25.14 4.93
CA ASP A 223 68.67 26.27 4.34
C ASP A 223 68.00 27.60 4.74
N GLU A 224 68.60 28.72 4.48
CA GLU A 224 68.08 30.05 4.83
C GLU A 224 66.68 30.30 4.17
N GLN A 225 66.45 29.72 2.99
CA GLN A 225 65.19 29.77 2.29
C GLN A 225 64.14 28.87 2.91
N GLY A 226 64.49 27.68 3.36
CA GLY A 226 63.59 26.78 4.06
C GLY A 226 63.12 27.31 5.41
N GLN A 227 64.02 28.05 6.13
CA GLN A 227 63.64 28.75 7.36
C GLN A 227 62.65 29.88 7.08
N ALA A 228 62.88 30.69 6.03
CA ALA A 228 61.97 31.77 5.61
C ALA A 228 60.61 31.21 5.17
N ASP A 229 60.59 30.05 4.51
CA ASP A 229 59.37 29.38 4.11
C ASP A 229 58.61 28.83 5.33
N ARG A 230 59.27 28.22 6.31
CA ARG A 230 58.67 27.82 7.57
C ARG A 230 58.01 28.98 8.32
N ASP A 231 58.75 30.09 8.46
CA ASP A 231 58.24 31.27 9.16
C ASP A 231 57.08 31.93 8.43
N SER A 232 57.12 31.87 7.12
CA SER A 232 56.00 32.34 6.27
C SER A 232 54.80 31.40 6.44
N CYS A 233 54.99 30.06 6.45
CA CYS A 233 53.89 29.09 6.68
C CYS A 233 53.26 29.28 8.05
N LEU A 234 54.10 29.48 9.09
CA LEU A 234 53.61 29.75 10.45
C LEU A 234 52.78 31.04 10.49
N ALA A 235 53.27 32.13 9.87
CA ALA A 235 52.56 33.39 9.82
C ALA A 235 51.22 33.26 9.08
N TYR A 236 51.17 32.56 7.94
CA TYR A 236 49.93 32.34 7.20
C TYR A 236 48.95 31.40 7.99
N THR A 237 49.45 30.37 8.64
CA THR A 237 48.66 29.46 9.47
C THR A 237 48.03 30.19 10.66
N LEU A 238 48.81 31.00 11.37
CA LEU A 238 48.29 31.83 12.49
C LEU A 238 47.25 32.86 12.01
N ASN A 239 47.46 33.44 10.85
CA ASN A 239 46.46 34.35 10.27
C ASN A 239 45.16 33.65 9.86
N LEU A 240 45.27 32.44 9.25
CA LEU A 240 44.12 31.61 8.92
C LEU A 240 43.38 31.21 10.18
N LEU A 241 44.11 30.74 11.21
CA LEU A 241 43.52 30.37 12.50
C LEU A 241 42.73 31.52 13.14
N ALA A 242 43.35 32.70 13.19
CA ALA A 242 42.71 33.90 13.72
C ALA A 242 41.43 34.27 12.92
N MET A 243 41.49 34.19 11.59
CA MET A 243 40.36 34.48 10.72
C MET A 243 39.24 33.47 10.89
N TYR A 244 39.51 32.16 10.95
CA TYR A 244 38.48 31.14 11.15
C TYR A 244 37.85 31.23 12.55
N THR A 245 38.65 31.55 13.57
CA THR A 245 38.15 31.74 14.94
C THR A 245 37.22 32.98 14.99
N GLU A 246 37.66 34.11 14.45
CA GLU A 246 36.83 35.34 14.36
C GLU A 246 35.52 35.04 13.61
N PHE A 247 35.58 34.27 12.54
CA PHE A 247 34.40 33.88 11.77
C PHE A 247 33.47 32.99 12.53
N ARG A 248 34.00 31.96 13.16
CA ARG A 248 33.20 31.03 13.98
C ARG A 248 32.45 31.81 15.07
N ASP A 249 33.20 32.66 15.81
CA ASP A 249 32.59 33.38 16.94
C ASP A 249 31.52 34.36 16.47
N LYS A 250 31.72 35.01 15.34
CA LYS A 250 30.72 35.89 14.73
C LYS A 250 29.50 35.13 14.27
N ILE A 251 29.66 33.97 13.63
CA ILE A 251 28.54 33.10 13.19
C ILE A 251 27.81 32.52 14.38
N VAL A 252 28.50 32.14 15.43
CA VAL A 252 27.85 31.63 16.68
C VAL A 252 26.99 32.73 17.30
N MET A 253 27.55 33.97 17.44
CA MET A 253 26.78 35.12 17.94
C MET A 253 25.54 35.41 17.08
N ASP A 254 25.72 35.40 15.75
CA ASP A 254 24.64 35.62 14.82
C ASP A 254 23.58 34.46 14.91
N ASN A 255 24.02 33.23 15.08
CA ASN A 255 23.12 32.07 15.29
C ASN A 255 22.29 32.22 16.57
N ASP A 256 22.89 32.59 17.69
CA ASP A 256 22.18 32.78 18.94
C ASP A 256 21.11 33.90 18.80
N HIS A 257 21.46 34.95 18.08
CA HIS A 257 20.49 36.01 17.78
C HIS A 257 19.36 35.52 16.87
N TYR A 258 19.67 34.72 15.86
CA TYR A 258 18.69 34.10 14.99
C TYR A 258 17.79 33.12 15.74
N GLU A 259 18.32 32.34 16.68
CA GLU A 259 17.52 31.42 17.50
C GLU A 259 16.55 32.18 18.42
N ALA A 260 17.03 33.24 19.07
CA ALA A 260 16.17 34.09 19.90
C ALA A 260 15.03 34.71 19.10
N MET A 261 15.32 35.18 17.88
CA MET A 261 14.31 35.76 17.00
C MET A 261 13.38 34.70 16.38
N SER A 262 13.91 33.54 16.04
CA SER A 262 13.13 32.38 15.56
C SER A 262 12.14 31.91 16.63
N SER A 263 12.57 31.86 17.88
CA SER A 263 11.70 31.52 19.02
C SER A 263 10.53 32.52 19.15
N ARG A 264 10.81 33.82 19.07
CA ARG A 264 9.75 34.86 19.10
C ARG A 264 8.79 34.76 17.94
N LEU A 265 9.30 34.45 16.74
CA LEU A 265 8.48 34.22 15.55
C LEU A 265 7.58 32.99 15.73
N ALA A 266 8.14 31.89 16.27
CA ALA A 266 7.41 30.67 16.58
C ALA A 266 6.35 30.91 17.68
N GLU A 267 6.65 31.68 18.71
CA GLU A 267 5.68 32.07 19.73
C GLU A 267 4.54 32.89 19.12
N SER A 268 4.84 33.89 18.28
CA SER A 268 3.82 34.68 17.58
C SER A 268 2.94 33.82 16.68
N TYR A 269 3.53 32.86 15.97
CA TYR A 269 2.81 31.90 15.15
C TYR A 269 1.91 31.01 15.98
N ASN A 270 2.44 30.41 17.05
CA ASN A 270 1.65 29.55 17.94
C ASN A 270 0.51 30.31 18.59
N TYR A 271 0.77 31.53 19.07
CA TYR A 271 -0.26 32.40 19.63
C TYR A 271 -1.37 32.69 18.61
N ALA A 272 -0.99 33.08 17.37
CA ALA A 272 -1.95 33.36 16.31
C ALA A 272 -2.81 32.12 15.99
N ARG A 273 -2.18 30.96 15.89
CA ARG A 273 -2.82 29.69 15.61
C ARG A 273 -3.78 29.26 16.73
N ASP A 274 -3.35 29.35 17.98
CA ASP A 274 -4.18 28.95 19.12
C ASP A 274 -5.37 29.91 19.30
N ARG A 275 -5.13 31.18 19.13
CA ARG A 275 -6.21 32.18 19.18
C ARG A 275 -7.22 31.98 18.06
N TYR A 276 -6.74 31.74 16.85
CA TYR A 276 -7.59 31.41 15.70
C TYR A 276 -8.43 30.16 15.94
N ARG A 277 -7.83 29.09 16.50
CA ARG A 277 -8.54 27.86 16.86
C ARG A 277 -9.64 28.11 17.90
N LEU A 278 -9.35 28.90 18.91
CA LEU A 278 -10.35 29.25 19.94
C LEU A 278 -11.55 29.98 19.34
N ILE A 279 -11.29 30.92 18.45
CA ILE A 279 -12.35 31.69 17.78
C ILE A 279 -13.15 30.83 16.82
N GLN A 280 -12.48 30.00 16.03
CA GLN A 280 -13.18 29.03 15.18
C GLN A 280 -14.08 28.11 16.00
N LYS A 281 -13.56 27.56 17.09
CA LYS A 281 -14.33 26.69 17.98
C LYS A 281 -15.56 27.41 18.52
N HIS A 282 -15.38 28.65 18.98
CA HIS A 282 -16.48 29.47 19.50
C HIS A 282 -17.56 29.74 18.43
N ILE A 283 -17.15 30.09 17.21
CA ILE A 283 -18.10 30.42 16.14
C ILE A 283 -18.81 29.18 15.58
N PHE A 284 -18.11 28.03 15.45
CA PHE A 284 -18.70 26.81 14.87
C PHE A 284 -19.44 25.94 15.88
N ILE A 285 -18.99 25.86 17.11
CA ILE A 285 -19.53 24.95 18.12
C ILE A 285 -20.55 25.65 19.04
N ASP A 286 -20.26 26.87 19.50
CA ASP A 286 -21.12 27.56 20.45
C ASP A 286 -22.32 28.26 19.80
N GLY A 287 -22.28 28.42 18.46
CA GLY A 287 -23.37 29.03 17.71
C GLY A 287 -23.57 30.50 18.02
N GLN A 288 -24.57 31.08 17.40
CA GLN A 288 -25.01 32.47 17.66
C GLN A 288 -26.48 32.46 18.09
N ASP A 289 -27.05 33.64 18.29
CA ASP A 289 -28.46 33.75 18.64
C ASP A 289 -29.37 33.05 17.65
N ASN A 290 -30.28 32.22 18.12
CA ASN A 290 -31.30 31.57 17.31
C ASN A 290 -32.04 32.61 16.44
N TYR A 291 -32.28 32.32 15.17
CA TYR A 291 -32.90 33.25 14.21
C TYR A 291 -34.25 33.80 14.68
N PHE A 292 -35.02 33.07 15.47
CA PHE A 292 -36.27 33.57 16.08
C PHE A 292 -36.02 34.71 17.07
N LYS A 293 -34.88 34.67 17.80
CA LYS A 293 -34.49 35.79 18.70
C LYS A 293 -34.03 36.99 17.87
N VAL A 294 -33.34 36.76 16.74
CA VAL A 294 -32.92 37.81 15.81
C VAL A 294 -34.15 38.52 15.21
N LEU A 295 -35.16 37.75 14.76
CA LEU A 295 -36.42 38.27 14.24
C LEU A 295 -37.16 39.13 15.30
N ARG A 296 -37.21 38.67 16.55
CA ARG A 296 -37.88 39.40 17.63
C ARG A 296 -37.21 40.72 17.95
N ARG A 297 -35.90 40.88 17.67
CA ARG A 297 -35.12 42.10 17.92
C ARG A 297 -34.60 42.70 16.60
N LEU A 298 -35.30 42.49 15.51
CA LEU A 298 -34.91 42.87 14.16
C LEU A 298 -34.37 44.29 14.01
N PRO A 299 -35.07 45.39 14.52
CA PRO A 299 -34.60 46.76 14.35
C PRO A 299 -33.21 47.00 14.97
N ARG A 300 -33.01 46.44 16.18
CA ARG A 300 -31.75 46.59 16.92
C ARG A 300 -30.61 45.75 16.25
N TYR A 301 -30.95 44.57 15.79
CA TYR A 301 -29.98 43.70 15.15
C TYR A 301 -29.53 44.24 13.80
N THR A 302 -30.44 44.83 13.02
CA THR A 302 -30.12 45.51 11.75
C THR A 302 -29.24 46.74 11.96
N GLN A 303 -29.51 47.58 13.01
CA GLN A 303 -28.65 48.69 13.33
C GLN A 303 -27.22 48.23 13.67
N LEU A 304 -27.06 47.21 14.47
CA LEU A 304 -25.74 46.64 14.83
C LEU A 304 -25.05 46.05 13.62
N ALA A 305 -25.76 45.29 12.75
CA ALA A 305 -25.21 44.72 11.54
C ALA A 305 -24.75 45.80 10.54
N VAL A 306 -25.52 46.90 10.39
CA VAL A 306 -25.15 48.05 9.57
C VAL A 306 -23.95 48.79 10.16
N GLN A 307 -23.90 48.97 11.49
CA GLN A 307 -22.77 49.59 12.16
C GLN A 307 -21.49 48.77 11.98
N ASP A 308 -21.53 47.44 12.12
CA ASP A 308 -20.41 46.55 11.87
C ASP A 308 -19.95 46.64 10.42
N THR A 309 -20.91 46.71 9.47
CA THR A 309 -20.62 46.85 8.05
C THR A 309 -19.95 48.19 7.74
N ARG A 310 -20.44 49.29 8.31
CA ARG A 310 -19.85 50.62 8.15
C ARG A 310 -18.44 50.68 8.74
N ARG A 311 -18.25 50.12 9.95
CA ARG A 311 -16.94 50.03 10.57
C ARG A 311 -15.96 49.22 9.74
N LYS A 312 -16.40 48.10 9.20
CA LYS A 312 -15.55 47.19 8.45
C LYS A 312 -15.09 47.76 7.08
N TYR A 313 -16.00 48.36 6.34
CA TYR A 313 -15.68 48.87 5.00
C TYR A 313 -15.29 50.37 4.94
N GLY A 314 -15.08 50.98 6.11
CA GLY A 314 -14.65 52.38 6.17
C GLY A 314 -15.67 53.39 5.63
N LEU A 315 -16.98 53.06 5.65
CA LEU A 315 -18.07 53.89 5.17
C LEU A 315 -18.47 55.02 6.14
N GLY A 316 -17.67 55.31 7.14
CA GLY A 316 -17.87 56.40 8.14
C GLY A 316 -16.65 57.28 8.27
N ASP A 317 -16.84 58.51 8.78
CA ASP A 317 -15.83 59.54 8.92
C ASP A 317 -14.51 59.02 9.50
N ALA A 318 -13.45 59.51 8.89
CA ALA A 318 -12.06 59.24 9.28
C ALA A 318 -11.78 59.87 10.66
N SER A 319 -12.16 59.20 11.73
CA SER A 319 -11.59 59.50 13.05
C SER A 319 -10.22 58.81 13.13
N GLU A 320 -9.23 59.61 13.39
CA GLU A 320 -7.79 59.41 13.41
C GLU A 320 -7.28 58.36 14.42
N ASP A 321 -8.05 57.36 14.76
CA ASP A 321 -7.63 56.35 15.69
C ASP A 321 -6.82 55.23 14.98
N ALA A 322 -5.61 55.05 15.44
CA ALA A 322 -4.71 53.89 15.55
C ALA A 322 -4.92 52.64 14.65
N ASN A 323 -5.89 52.62 13.79
CA ASN A 323 -6.25 51.54 12.87
C ASN A 323 -5.73 51.78 11.44
N ALA A 324 -4.73 52.63 11.27
CA ALA A 324 -4.07 52.87 9.97
C ALA A 324 -3.36 51.64 9.41
N LEU A 325 -3.18 50.58 10.20
CA LEU A 325 -2.72 49.24 9.81
C LEU A 325 -3.84 48.39 9.19
N ARG A 326 -5.08 48.87 9.12
CA ARG A 326 -6.15 48.21 8.42
C ARG A 326 -5.85 48.20 6.91
N HIS A 327 -5.71 47.02 6.43
CA HIS A 327 -5.44 46.64 5.05
C HIS A 327 -6.11 47.59 4.06
N SER A 328 -5.30 48.42 3.41
CA SER A 328 -5.73 49.28 2.31
C SER A 328 -6.40 48.48 1.16
N GLU A 329 -6.16 47.17 1.10
CA GLU A 329 -6.64 46.29 0.04
C GLU A 329 -8.14 45.95 0.13
N TRP A 330 -8.76 46.00 1.30
CA TRP A 330 -10.17 45.62 1.53
C TRP A 330 -11.12 46.78 1.69
N ARG A 331 -10.79 47.91 1.11
CA ARG A 331 -11.65 49.11 1.13
C ARG A 331 -12.85 48.98 0.20
N GLY A 332 -13.96 49.65 0.52
CA GLY A 332 -15.19 49.64 -0.29
C GLY A 332 -14.99 49.89 -1.77
N PRO A 333 -14.12 50.88 -2.20
CA PRO A 333 -13.80 51.08 -3.61
C PRO A 333 -13.19 49.86 -4.32
N MET A 334 -12.33 49.09 -3.63
CA MET A 334 -11.70 47.88 -4.21
C MET A 334 -12.73 46.78 -4.44
N ILE A 335 -13.65 46.56 -3.48
CA ILE A 335 -14.74 45.61 -3.60
C ILE A 335 -15.65 45.98 -4.78
N ASN A 336 -16.02 47.26 -4.89
CA ASN A 336 -16.83 47.77 -6.00
C ASN A 336 -16.11 47.60 -7.35
N GLY A 337 -14.81 47.90 -7.40
CA GLY A 337 -13.97 47.63 -8.57
C GLY A 337 -13.94 46.16 -8.95
N PHE A 338 -13.83 45.27 -7.97
CA PHE A 338 -13.86 43.82 -8.22
C PHE A 338 -15.23 43.32 -8.69
N ILE A 339 -16.31 43.82 -8.14
CA ILE A 339 -17.67 43.50 -8.63
C ILE A 339 -17.85 43.94 -10.08
N LEU A 340 -17.44 45.15 -10.44
CA LEU A 340 -17.49 45.64 -11.82
C LEU A 340 -16.61 44.78 -12.74
N PHE A 341 -15.42 44.39 -12.27
CA PHE A 341 -14.53 43.49 -12.98
C PHE A 341 -15.19 42.13 -13.25
N ILE A 342 -15.80 41.50 -12.25
CA ILE A 342 -16.52 40.24 -12.42
C ILE A 342 -17.66 40.40 -13.43
N LEU A 343 -18.49 41.42 -13.31
CA LEU A 343 -19.57 41.68 -14.23
C LEU A 343 -19.07 41.87 -15.67
N PHE A 344 -18.00 42.60 -15.86
CA PHE A 344 -17.36 42.78 -17.17
C PHE A 344 -16.89 41.43 -17.74
N TYR A 345 -16.22 40.58 -16.93
CA TYR A 345 -15.74 39.27 -17.38
C TYR A 345 -16.89 38.28 -17.65
N ILE A 346 -17.97 38.34 -16.91
CA ILE A 346 -19.18 37.55 -17.18
C ILE A 346 -19.77 37.99 -18.54
N LEU A 347 -19.90 39.31 -18.78
CA LEU A 347 -20.39 39.84 -20.04
C LEU A 347 -19.50 39.43 -21.21
N LEU A 348 -18.17 39.57 -21.04
CA LEU A 348 -17.17 39.19 -22.04
C LEU A 348 -17.25 37.67 -22.33
N ALA A 349 -17.30 36.84 -21.30
CA ALA A 349 -17.37 35.39 -21.42
C ALA A 349 -18.66 34.97 -22.12
N THR A 350 -19.80 35.58 -21.81
CA THR A 350 -21.07 35.28 -22.47
C THR A 350 -21.05 35.70 -23.94
N LEU A 351 -20.46 36.84 -24.27
CA LEU A 351 -20.32 37.31 -25.65
C LEU A 351 -19.40 36.36 -26.43
N LEU A 352 -18.21 36.05 -25.91
CA LEU A 352 -17.27 35.14 -26.56
C LEU A 352 -17.82 33.72 -26.70
N SER A 353 -18.55 33.23 -25.72
CA SER A 353 -19.23 31.93 -25.77
C SER A 353 -20.27 31.89 -26.91
N ASN A 354 -21.11 32.93 -27.01
CA ASN A 354 -22.10 33.00 -28.07
C ASN A 354 -21.46 33.08 -29.47
N VAL A 355 -20.37 33.82 -29.61
CA VAL A 355 -19.58 33.87 -30.84
C VAL A 355 -18.97 32.52 -31.16
N ALA A 356 -18.33 31.88 -30.19
CA ALA A 356 -17.68 30.57 -30.33
C ALA A 356 -18.70 29.49 -30.77
N VAL A 357 -19.85 29.42 -30.12
CA VAL A 357 -20.92 28.46 -30.46
C VAL A 357 -21.51 28.75 -31.87
N ARG A 358 -21.64 30.03 -32.26
CA ARG A 358 -22.09 30.39 -33.60
C ARG A 358 -21.07 29.98 -34.68
N LEU A 359 -19.78 30.22 -34.44
CA LEU A 359 -18.70 29.84 -35.36
C LEU A 359 -18.61 28.31 -35.51
N LEU A 360 -18.66 27.57 -34.38
CA LEU A 360 -18.66 26.10 -34.41
C LEU A 360 -19.87 25.54 -35.15
N ARG A 361 -21.04 26.13 -34.96
CA ARG A 361 -22.26 25.75 -35.70
C ARG A 361 -22.11 25.98 -37.20
N GLY A 362 -21.34 26.99 -37.64
CA GLY A 362 -21.03 27.22 -39.04
C GLY A 362 -20.08 26.18 -39.66
N ARG A 363 -19.07 25.73 -38.93
CA ARG A 363 -17.92 24.93 -39.41
C ARG A 363 -18.04 23.42 -39.20
N VAL A 364 -18.69 22.97 -38.14
CA VAL A 364 -18.72 21.54 -37.75
C VAL A 364 -20.11 20.94 -37.95
N ALA A 365 -20.22 19.88 -38.75
CA ALA A 365 -21.49 19.24 -39.09
C ALA A 365 -22.28 18.74 -37.85
N TRP A 366 -21.62 18.25 -36.84
CA TRP A 366 -22.23 17.77 -35.60
C TRP A 366 -23.01 18.87 -34.85
N PHE A 367 -22.53 20.13 -34.87
CA PHE A 367 -23.22 21.26 -34.25
C PHE A 367 -24.50 21.69 -35.00
N LYS A 368 -24.74 21.14 -36.20
CA LYS A 368 -25.99 21.39 -36.98
C LYS A 368 -27.11 20.40 -36.64
N THR A 369 -26.80 19.31 -35.93
CA THR A 369 -27.78 18.27 -35.61
C THR A 369 -28.86 18.75 -34.65
N GLU A 370 -30.09 18.19 -34.76
CA GLU A 370 -31.18 18.50 -33.85
C GLU A 370 -30.85 18.14 -32.39
N GLU A 371 -30.08 17.09 -32.18
CA GLU A 371 -29.55 16.72 -30.83
C GLU A 371 -28.73 17.84 -30.21
N PHE A 372 -27.84 18.44 -30.98
CA PHE A 372 -27.04 19.56 -30.48
C PHE A 372 -27.89 20.80 -30.25
N ARG A 373 -28.90 21.05 -31.07
CA ARG A 373 -29.81 22.19 -30.92
C ARG A 373 -30.53 22.14 -29.56
N GLN A 374 -30.94 20.96 -29.09
CA GLN A 374 -31.56 20.78 -27.79
C GLN A 374 -30.56 20.97 -26.64
N ARG A 375 -29.29 20.56 -26.81
CA ARG A 375 -28.20 20.70 -25.85
C ARG A 375 -27.55 22.09 -25.87
N SER A 376 -27.74 22.85 -26.92
CA SER A 376 -27.08 24.13 -27.18
C SER A 376 -27.14 25.12 -26.01
N PRO A 377 -28.25 25.32 -25.26
CA PRO A 377 -28.24 26.29 -24.16
C PRO A 377 -27.25 25.93 -23.04
N ILE A 378 -27.16 24.63 -22.70
CA ILE A 378 -26.25 24.15 -21.64
C ILE A 378 -24.82 24.13 -22.14
N ALA A 379 -24.57 23.77 -23.37
CA ALA A 379 -23.27 23.84 -24.00
C ALA A 379 -22.76 25.29 -24.09
N THR A 380 -23.62 26.26 -24.37
CA THR A 380 -23.30 27.69 -24.37
C THR A 380 -22.95 28.16 -22.93
N LEU A 381 -23.75 27.74 -21.94
CA LEU A 381 -23.48 28.06 -20.54
C LEU A 381 -22.16 27.46 -20.09
N LEU A 382 -21.88 26.19 -20.40
CA LEU A 382 -20.61 25.54 -20.11
C LEU A 382 -19.45 26.27 -20.75
N SER A 383 -19.54 26.61 -22.03
CA SER A 383 -18.47 27.35 -22.71
C SER A 383 -18.26 28.73 -22.09
N GLY A 384 -19.32 29.41 -21.66
CA GLY A 384 -19.27 30.67 -20.94
C GLY A 384 -18.54 30.54 -19.60
N VAL A 385 -18.85 29.50 -18.81
CA VAL A 385 -18.20 29.22 -17.53
C VAL A 385 -16.70 28.91 -17.72
N VAL A 386 -16.35 28.10 -18.72
CA VAL A 386 -14.96 27.77 -19.02
C VAL A 386 -14.18 28.99 -19.49
N ILE A 387 -14.75 29.82 -20.39
CA ILE A 387 -14.14 31.05 -20.85
C ILE A 387 -13.97 32.03 -19.68
N PHE A 388 -14.96 32.15 -18.80
CA PHE A 388 -14.86 32.94 -17.57
C PHE A 388 -13.71 32.45 -16.69
N ALA A 389 -13.62 31.14 -16.42
CA ALA A 389 -12.54 30.57 -15.62
C ALA A 389 -11.16 30.85 -16.23
N LEU A 390 -11.00 30.68 -17.54
CA LEU A 390 -9.75 30.97 -18.24
C LEU A 390 -9.39 32.45 -18.20
N THR A 391 -10.35 33.37 -18.40
CA THR A 391 -10.11 34.79 -18.35
C THR A 391 -9.72 35.27 -16.96
N VAL A 392 -10.38 34.75 -15.91
CA VAL A 392 -10.02 35.05 -14.50
C VAL A 392 -8.64 34.47 -14.17
N MET A 393 -8.33 33.27 -14.61
CA MET A 393 -7.01 32.65 -14.41
C MET A 393 -5.90 33.48 -15.09
N ILE A 394 -6.12 33.94 -16.33
CA ILE A 394 -5.17 34.80 -17.03
C ILE A 394 -5.01 36.14 -16.28
N ALA A 395 -6.11 36.76 -15.85
CA ALA A 395 -6.07 37.98 -15.09
C ALA A 395 -5.30 37.86 -13.77
N SER A 396 -5.42 36.72 -13.07
CA SER A 396 -4.70 36.48 -11.81
C SER A 396 -3.18 36.38 -11.97
N LEU A 397 -2.66 36.11 -13.18
CA LEU A 397 -1.24 36.11 -13.44
C LEU A 397 -0.65 37.54 -13.52
N PHE A 398 -1.48 38.52 -13.83
CA PHE A 398 -1.03 39.91 -13.99
C PHE A 398 -1.30 40.79 -12.76
N VAL A 399 -2.29 40.42 -11.96
CA VAL A 399 -2.68 41.18 -10.76
C VAL A 399 -2.00 40.63 -9.53
N ARG A 400 -1.11 41.43 -8.91
CA ARG A 400 -0.33 40.99 -7.72
C ARG A 400 -1.02 41.32 -6.38
N GLN A 401 -2.23 41.84 -6.39
CA GLN A 401 -2.96 42.19 -5.16
C GLN A 401 -3.50 40.94 -4.48
N ASN A 402 -3.24 40.81 -3.18
CA ASN A 402 -3.66 39.63 -2.39
C ASN A 402 -5.17 39.44 -2.42
N PHE A 403 -5.94 40.50 -2.27
CA PHE A 403 -7.41 40.43 -2.38
C PHE A 403 -7.87 39.80 -3.68
N PHE A 404 -7.33 40.28 -4.79
CA PHE A 404 -7.70 39.77 -6.11
C PHE A 404 -7.33 38.31 -6.30
N ASN A 405 -6.20 37.89 -5.80
CA ASN A 405 -5.74 36.49 -5.91
C ASN A 405 -6.64 35.54 -5.12
N VAL A 406 -6.96 35.90 -3.87
CA VAL A 406 -7.87 35.10 -3.04
C VAL A 406 -9.28 35.03 -3.67
N ALA A 407 -9.80 36.17 -4.06
CA ALA A 407 -11.11 36.25 -4.68
C ALA A 407 -11.21 35.51 -6.01
N SER A 408 -10.18 35.64 -6.87
CA SER A 408 -10.10 34.91 -8.14
C SER A 408 -9.95 33.40 -7.93
N GLY A 409 -9.19 32.97 -6.93
CA GLY A 409 -9.06 31.56 -6.55
C GLY A 409 -10.41 30.94 -6.20
N LEU A 410 -11.18 31.58 -5.33
CA LEU A 410 -12.52 31.10 -4.95
C LEU A 410 -13.49 31.05 -6.15
N LEU A 411 -13.47 32.08 -7.01
CA LEU A 411 -14.29 32.11 -8.23
C LEU A 411 -13.89 30.99 -9.21
N LEU A 412 -12.59 30.71 -9.36
CA LEU A 412 -12.09 29.65 -10.20
C LEU A 412 -12.55 28.28 -9.71
N ILE A 413 -12.41 28.00 -8.41
CA ILE A 413 -12.89 26.75 -7.79
C ILE A 413 -14.38 26.58 -8.10
N TYR A 414 -15.19 27.63 -7.90
CA TYR A 414 -16.61 27.55 -8.17
C TYR A 414 -16.93 27.39 -9.65
N ALA A 415 -16.24 28.09 -10.54
CA ALA A 415 -16.42 27.97 -11.98
C ALA A 415 -16.08 26.56 -12.49
N TRP A 416 -14.97 25.99 -12.03
CA TRP A 416 -14.61 24.60 -12.37
C TRP A 416 -15.62 23.58 -11.84
N LEU A 417 -16.16 23.80 -10.66
CA LEU A 417 -17.18 22.95 -10.05
C LEU A 417 -18.49 22.99 -10.85
N LEU A 418 -18.91 24.18 -11.28
CA LEU A 418 -20.07 24.35 -12.15
C LEU A 418 -19.82 23.74 -13.54
N ALA A 419 -18.61 23.91 -14.09
CA ALA A 419 -18.23 23.29 -15.36
C ALA A 419 -18.26 21.76 -15.28
N ALA A 420 -17.81 21.17 -14.17
CA ALA A 420 -17.88 19.72 -13.94
C ALA A 420 -19.33 19.22 -13.93
N ILE A 421 -20.23 19.89 -13.21
CA ILE A 421 -21.66 19.56 -13.19
C ILE A 421 -22.28 19.66 -14.58
N LEU A 422 -22.05 20.78 -15.29
CA LEU A 422 -22.61 20.99 -16.62
C LEU A 422 -22.08 19.96 -17.64
N THR A 423 -20.79 19.63 -17.58
CA THR A 423 -20.17 18.61 -18.43
C THR A 423 -20.77 17.24 -18.16
N SER A 424 -20.95 16.90 -16.87
CA SER A 424 -21.62 15.66 -16.48
C SER A 424 -23.03 15.56 -17.03
N LEU A 425 -23.82 16.61 -16.90
CA LEU A 425 -25.18 16.67 -17.45
C LEU A 425 -25.19 16.46 -18.97
N LEU A 426 -24.25 17.07 -19.69
CA LEU A 426 -24.15 16.92 -21.17
C LEU A 426 -23.79 15.49 -21.58
N ILE A 427 -22.97 14.82 -20.80
CA ILE A 427 -22.54 13.43 -21.08
C ILE A 427 -23.66 12.44 -20.75
N ARG A 428 -24.33 12.63 -19.62
CA ARG A 428 -25.20 11.64 -19.00
C ARG A 428 -26.62 11.66 -19.49
N ILE A 429 -27.17 12.87 -19.77
CA ILE A 429 -28.58 13.06 -20.02
C ILE A 429 -28.88 13.08 -21.52
N PRO A 430 -29.94 12.37 -21.97
CA PRO A 430 -30.45 12.48 -23.35
C PRO A 430 -30.88 13.91 -23.68
N SER A 431 -30.71 14.31 -24.94
CA SER A 431 -30.99 15.68 -25.42
C SER A 431 -32.40 16.17 -25.09
N ALA A 432 -33.42 15.30 -25.18
CA ALA A 432 -34.84 15.65 -24.94
C ALA A 432 -35.10 16.07 -23.47
N HIS A 433 -34.37 15.53 -22.49
CA HIS A 433 -34.63 15.78 -21.06
C HIS A 433 -33.68 16.78 -20.43
N ILE A 434 -32.58 17.14 -21.10
CA ILE A 434 -31.48 17.91 -20.53
C ILE A 434 -31.89 19.27 -19.95
N ARG A 435 -32.81 20.00 -20.61
CA ARG A 435 -33.30 21.30 -20.12
C ARG A 435 -34.12 21.18 -18.84
N ARG A 436 -34.84 20.08 -18.67
CA ARG A 436 -35.71 19.88 -17.51
C ARG A 436 -34.84 19.46 -16.34
N VAL A 437 -33.93 18.50 -16.51
CA VAL A 437 -33.06 18.01 -15.47
C VAL A 437 -32.09 19.10 -15.00
N SER A 438 -31.54 19.93 -15.89
CA SER A 438 -30.67 21.04 -15.51
C SER A 438 -31.32 22.04 -14.56
N ARG A 439 -32.67 22.23 -14.65
CA ARG A 439 -33.41 23.10 -13.71
C ARG A 439 -33.40 22.59 -12.28
N LEU A 440 -33.22 21.25 -12.06
CA LEU A 440 -33.15 20.68 -10.71
C LEU A 440 -31.86 21.11 -9.96
N TYR A 441 -30.79 21.43 -10.68
CA TYR A 441 -29.51 21.87 -10.11
C TYR A 441 -29.38 23.40 -10.00
N LEU A 442 -30.30 24.15 -10.56
CA LEU A 442 -30.27 25.61 -10.61
C LEU A 442 -30.28 26.26 -9.21
N PRO A 443 -31.16 25.86 -8.27
CA PRO A 443 -31.13 26.46 -6.91
C PRO A 443 -29.82 26.27 -6.19
N VAL A 444 -29.22 25.09 -6.28
CA VAL A 444 -27.93 24.76 -5.66
C VAL A 444 -26.81 25.62 -6.27
N ALA A 445 -26.79 25.72 -7.60
CA ALA A 445 -25.80 26.54 -8.30
C ALA A 445 -25.92 28.02 -7.92
N LEU A 446 -27.12 28.59 -7.88
CA LEU A 446 -27.30 29.99 -7.51
C LEU A 446 -26.99 30.24 -6.03
N LEU A 447 -27.41 29.36 -5.13
CA LEU A 447 -27.08 29.46 -3.72
C LEU A 447 -25.58 29.34 -3.47
N GLY A 448 -24.90 28.44 -4.19
CA GLY A 448 -23.43 28.30 -4.16
C GLY A 448 -22.73 29.59 -4.59
N LEU A 449 -23.20 30.25 -5.65
CA LEU A 449 -22.68 31.55 -6.08
C LEU A 449 -22.85 32.61 -4.99
N ILE A 450 -24.02 32.66 -4.34
CA ILE A 450 -24.27 33.61 -3.24
C ILE A 450 -23.30 33.37 -2.07
N VAL A 451 -23.11 32.11 -1.69
CA VAL A 451 -22.21 31.76 -0.59
C VAL A 451 -20.77 32.11 -0.91
N ILE A 452 -20.29 31.81 -2.11
CA ILE A 452 -18.94 32.20 -2.56
C ILE A 452 -18.78 33.71 -2.60
N THR A 453 -19.81 34.44 -3.07
CA THR A 453 -19.80 35.91 -3.06
C THR A 453 -19.69 36.45 -1.63
N PHE A 454 -20.46 35.88 -0.69
CA PHE A 454 -20.36 36.24 0.72
C PHE A 454 -18.97 36.01 1.30
N ARG A 455 -18.33 34.93 0.92
CA ARG A 455 -16.93 34.62 1.32
C ARG A 455 -15.94 35.62 0.71
N ILE A 456 -16.06 35.97 -0.56
CA ILE A 456 -15.18 36.93 -1.24
C ILE A 456 -15.30 38.34 -0.63
N ILE A 457 -16.52 38.78 -0.35
CA ILE A 457 -16.76 40.12 0.21
C ILE A 457 -16.47 40.17 1.71
N PHE A 458 -16.29 38.98 2.34
CA PHE A 458 -16.06 38.86 3.79
C PHE A 458 -17.14 39.60 4.64
N ILE A 459 -18.38 39.30 4.34
CA ILE A 459 -19.52 39.94 5.02
C ILE A 459 -19.42 39.71 6.56
N PRO A 460 -19.68 40.73 7.42
CA PRO A 460 -19.68 40.54 8.86
C PRO A 460 -20.64 39.43 9.31
N ASN A 461 -20.27 38.67 10.33
CA ASN A 461 -21.05 37.53 10.81
C ASN A 461 -22.47 37.89 11.18
N ARG A 462 -22.69 39.06 11.80
CA ARG A 462 -24.03 39.53 12.15
C ARG A 462 -24.90 39.78 10.92
N LEU A 463 -24.30 40.29 9.83
CA LEU A 463 -25.02 40.51 8.58
C LEU A 463 -25.34 39.21 7.87
N ILE A 464 -24.40 38.24 7.89
CA ILE A 464 -24.63 36.91 7.39
C ILE A 464 -25.77 36.22 8.12
N ASN A 465 -25.78 36.30 9.48
CA ASN A 465 -26.83 35.72 10.29
C ASN A 465 -28.21 36.35 10.07
N LEU A 466 -28.25 37.59 9.64
CA LEU A 466 -29.48 38.28 9.31
C LEU A 466 -30.02 37.84 7.92
N ILE A 467 -29.15 37.76 6.92
CA ILE A 467 -29.53 37.64 5.52
C ILE A 467 -29.59 36.18 5.06
N PHE A 468 -28.66 35.34 5.53
CA PHE A 468 -28.49 33.99 4.99
C PHE A 468 -29.63 33.01 5.35
N PRO A 469 -30.16 32.94 6.61
CA PRO A 469 -31.19 31.98 6.94
C PRO A 469 -32.49 32.13 6.13
N PRO A 470 -33.01 33.33 5.86
CA PRO A 470 -34.19 33.50 4.98
C PRO A 470 -33.89 33.18 3.51
N ILE A 471 -32.69 33.52 3.01
CA ILE A 471 -32.29 33.16 1.64
C ILE A 471 -32.29 31.64 1.52
N LEU A 472 -31.66 30.95 2.48
CA LEU A 472 -31.58 29.48 2.48
C LEU A 472 -32.96 28.83 2.51
N LEU A 473 -33.89 29.37 3.31
CA LEU A 473 -35.29 28.90 3.33
C LEU A 473 -35.97 29.05 1.95
N ILE A 474 -35.81 30.19 1.31
CA ILE A 474 -36.41 30.46 -0.02
C ILE A 474 -35.87 29.43 -1.05
N PHE A 475 -34.54 29.20 -1.05
CA PHE A 475 -33.94 28.23 -1.94
C PHE A 475 -34.36 26.79 -1.64
N THR A 476 -34.55 26.45 -0.36
CA THR A 476 -35.05 25.13 0.07
C THR A 476 -36.47 24.89 -0.40
N ILE A 477 -37.35 25.88 -0.26
CA ILE A 477 -38.72 25.80 -0.80
C ILE A 477 -38.69 25.68 -2.32
N TRP A 478 -37.87 26.46 -3.00
CA TRP A 478 -37.72 26.37 -4.45
C TRP A 478 -37.26 24.97 -4.90
N GLN A 479 -36.27 24.39 -4.21
CA GLN A 479 -35.81 23.02 -4.47
C GLN A 479 -36.94 21.99 -4.28
N TYR A 480 -37.75 22.13 -3.23
CA TYR A 480 -38.90 21.27 -2.98
C TYR A 480 -39.93 21.34 -4.13
N ILE A 481 -40.23 22.56 -4.56
CA ILE A 481 -41.19 22.76 -5.69
C ILE A 481 -40.68 22.06 -6.97
N LEU A 482 -39.38 22.18 -7.26
CA LEU A 482 -38.78 21.54 -8.42
C LEU A 482 -38.78 20.01 -8.29
N CYS A 483 -38.48 19.46 -7.10
CA CYS A 483 -38.54 18.01 -6.83
C CYS A 483 -39.96 17.47 -7.01
N LYS A 484 -41.00 18.19 -6.50
CA LYS A 484 -42.39 17.80 -6.64
C LYS A 484 -42.85 17.84 -8.13
N ARG A 485 -42.37 18.84 -8.87
CA ARG A 485 -42.68 18.99 -10.30
C ARG A 485 -42.00 17.89 -11.14
N GLY A 486 -40.70 17.64 -10.89
CA GLY A 486 -39.93 16.58 -11.56
C GLY A 486 -40.51 15.19 -11.34
N ASN A 487 -41.04 14.93 -10.13
CA ASN A 487 -41.69 13.66 -9.82
C ASN A 487 -42.99 13.45 -10.60
N ARG A 488 -43.75 14.52 -10.87
CA ARG A 488 -44.93 14.47 -11.73
C ARG A 488 -44.59 14.20 -13.21
N GLU A 489 -43.48 14.75 -13.68
CA GLU A 489 -43.02 14.64 -15.07
C GLU A 489 -42.25 13.31 -15.31
N LYS A 490 -42.15 12.39 -14.32
CA LYS A 490 -41.47 11.10 -14.40
C LYS A 490 -40.03 11.18 -14.94
N GLU A 491 -39.28 12.17 -14.47
CA GLU A 491 -37.89 12.34 -14.87
C GLU A 491 -37.02 11.14 -14.46
N ALA A 492 -35.77 11.07 -14.97
CA ALA A 492 -34.87 9.95 -14.74
C ALA A 492 -34.66 9.69 -13.21
N ARG A 493 -34.91 8.45 -12.80
CA ARG A 493 -34.86 8.04 -11.34
C ARG A 493 -33.60 8.46 -10.62
N GLY A 494 -32.44 8.40 -11.27
CA GLY A 494 -31.15 8.76 -10.68
C GLY A 494 -31.05 10.24 -10.32
N ASP A 495 -31.38 11.11 -11.26
CA ASP A 495 -31.32 12.57 -11.07
C ASP A 495 -32.36 13.05 -10.05
N MET A 496 -33.54 12.42 -10.05
CA MET A 496 -34.56 12.69 -9.05
C MET A 496 -34.09 12.30 -7.64
N MET A 497 -33.37 11.18 -7.49
CA MET A 497 -32.76 10.79 -6.21
C MET A 497 -31.77 11.86 -5.72
N TYR A 498 -30.86 12.32 -6.57
CA TYR A 498 -29.92 13.39 -6.22
C TYR A 498 -30.62 14.70 -5.88
N ALA A 499 -31.68 15.07 -6.58
CA ALA A 499 -32.47 16.25 -6.27
C ALA A 499 -33.15 16.17 -4.90
N TRP A 500 -33.70 15.01 -4.52
CA TRP A 500 -34.30 14.77 -3.20
C TRP A 500 -33.26 14.75 -2.08
N ILE A 501 -32.08 14.14 -2.30
CA ILE A 501 -30.98 14.20 -1.35
C ILE A 501 -30.52 15.66 -1.15
N THR A 502 -30.39 16.40 -2.24
CA THR A 502 -30.09 17.84 -2.22
C THR A 502 -31.11 18.61 -1.40
N PHE A 503 -32.39 18.35 -1.61
CA PHE A 503 -33.45 18.96 -0.81
C PHE A 503 -33.30 18.60 0.69
N ALA A 504 -33.04 17.35 1.01
CA ALA A 504 -32.84 16.92 2.40
C ALA A 504 -31.65 17.62 3.05
N VAL A 505 -30.51 17.74 2.33
CA VAL A 505 -29.34 18.49 2.83
C VAL A 505 -29.68 19.97 3.03
N MET A 506 -30.36 20.60 2.05
CA MET A 506 -30.78 22.00 2.17
C MET A 506 -31.77 22.21 3.31
N LEU A 507 -32.63 21.24 3.59
CA LEU A 507 -33.54 21.29 4.73
C LEU A 507 -32.78 21.22 6.07
N VAL A 508 -31.85 20.28 6.18
CA VAL A 508 -31.00 20.16 7.38
C VAL A 508 -30.19 21.43 7.60
N THR A 509 -29.54 21.95 6.55
CA THR A 509 -28.77 23.20 6.64
C THR A 509 -29.66 24.40 7.01
N THR A 510 -30.89 24.44 6.54
CA THR A 510 -31.86 25.48 6.90
C THR A 510 -32.17 25.39 8.40
N VAL A 511 -32.49 24.23 8.93
CA VAL A 511 -32.76 24.03 10.37
C VAL A 511 -31.55 24.43 11.20
N VAL A 512 -30.35 24.02 10.81
CA VAL A 512 -29.09 24.37 11.50
C VAL A 512 -28.84 25.89 11.48
N ALA A 513 -29.07 26.55 10.35
CA ALA A 513 -28.92 27.99 10.21
C ALA A 513 -29.94 28.75 11.11
N TRP A 514 -31.18 28.30 11.17
CA TRP A 514 -32.23 28.88 11.99
C TRP A 514 -31.99 28.63 13.49
N ALA A 515 -31.30 27.54 13.84
CA ALA A 515 -30.88 27.29 15.22
C ALA A 515 -29.73 28.22 15.69
N GLY A 516 -29.08 28.96 14.78
CA GLY A 516 -28.00 29.92 15.08
C GLY A 516 -26.63 29.49 14.60
N TYR A 517 -26.49 28.30 13.98
CA TYR A 517 -25.24 27.77 13.46
C TYR A 517 -25.07 28.04 11.97
N VAL A 518 -25.11 29.34 11.59
CA VAL A 518 -25.14 29.74 10.17
C VAL A 518 -23.85 29.33 9.44
N LEU A 519 -22.67 29.48 10.05
CA LEU A 519 -21.41 29.10 9.41
C LEU A 519 -21.29 27.57 9.21
N LEU A 520 -21.75 26.80 10.17
CA LEU A 520 -21.83 25.35 10.04
C LEU A 520 -22.79 24.95 8.89
N ALA A 521 -23.93 25.61 8.79
CA ALA A 521 -24.88 25.38 7.71
C ALA A 521 -24.27 25.69 6.34
N ILE A 522 -23.53 26.79 6.22
CA ILE A 522 -22.79 27.18 5.02
C ILE A 522 -21.74 26.10 4.66
N GLN A 523 -20.99 25.63 5.65
CA GLN A 523 -19.95 24.64 5.48
C GLN A 523 -20.51 23.30 4.96
N VAL A 524 -21.59 22.81 5.58
CA VAL A 524 -22.28 21.58 5.17
C VAL A 524 -22.86 21.73 3.76
N PHE A 525 -23.41 22.92 3.42
CA PHE A 525 -23.93 23.19 2.10
C PHE A 525 -22.83 23.19 1.04
N ILE A 526 -21.69 23.84 1.28
CA ILE A 526 -20.56 23.84 0.35
C ILE A 526 -19.98 22.42 0.18
N TRP A 527 -19.81 21.69 1.28
CA TRP A 527 -19.43 20.28 1.18
C TRP A 527 -20.37 19.50 0.27
N TRP A 528 -21.67 19.71 0.40
CA TRP A 528 -22.66 19.05 -0.48
C TRP A 528 -22.51 19.46 -1.95
N VAL A 529 -22.23 20.72 -2.24
CA VAL A 529 -22.00 21.18 -3.62
C VAL A 529 -20.79 20.48 -4.25
N PHE A 530 -19.69 20.35 -3.51
CA PHE A 530 -18.52 19.57 -3.96
C PHE A 530 -18.85 18.09 -4.14
N GLN A 531 -19.54 17.50 -3.17
CA GLN A 531 -19.94 16.11 -3.21
C GLN A 531 -20.86 15.82 -4.39
N LEU A 532 -21.81 16.70 -4.66
CA LEU A 532 -22.71 16.60 -5.82
C LEU A 532 -21.92 16.65 -7.14
N ALA A 533 -20.97 17.57 -7.27
CA ALA A 533 -20.12 17.64 -8.45
C ALA A 533 -19.25 16.38 -8.63
N ALA A 534 -18.72 15.83 -7.55
CA ALA A 534 -17.95 14.59 -7.57
C ALA A 534 -18.82 13.40 -8.00
N ILE A 535 -20.01 13.25 -7.42
CA ILE A 535 -20.97 12.19 -7.78
C ILE A 535 -21.36 12.31 -9.27
N GLU A 536 -21.68 13.52 -9.71
CA GLU A 536 -22.03 13.81 -11.08
C GLU A 536 -20.90 13.45 -12.05
N THR A 537 -19.66 13.80 -11.71
CA THR A 537 -18.48 13.48 -12.51
C THR A 537 -18.22 11.98 -12.58
N ILE A 538 -18.30 11.27 -11.44
CA ILE A 538 -18.10 9.81 -11.38
C ILE A 538 -19.18 9.09 -12.20
N THR A 539 -20.43 9.54 -12.09
CA THR A 539 -21.53 8.95 -12.88
C THR A 539 -21.41 9.26 -14.37
N ALA A 540 -20.88 10.42 -14.74
CA ALA A 540 -20.57 10.74 -16.14
C ALA A 540 -19.46 9.83 -16.70
N LEU A 541 -18.39 9.60 -15.94
CA LEU A 541 -17.32 8.66 -16.30
C LEU A 541 -17.86 7.23 -16.44
N TYR A 542 -18.75 6.82 -15.55
CA TYR A 542 -19.43 5.52 -15.66
C TYR A 542 -20.21 5.37 -16.98
N ARG A 543 -20.97 6.41 -17.36
CA ARG A 543 -21.69 6.44 -18.64
C ARG A 543 -20.78 6.45 -19.87
N LEU A 544 -19.63 7.13 -19.78
CA LEU A 544 -18.62 7.07 -20.84
C LEU A 544 -18.04 5.67 -21.00
N LEU A 545 -17.80 4.98 -19.90
CA LEU A 545 -17.34 3.60 -19.91
C LEU A 545 -18.38 2.66 -20.51
N GLU A 546 -19.68 2.83 -20.19
CA GLU A 546 -20.77 2.05 -20.81
C GLU A 546 -20.81 2.23 -22.33
N ARG A 547 -20.68 3.49 -22.81
CA ARG A 547 -20.61 3.76 -24.26
C ARG A 547 -19.38 3.15 -24.92
N TYR A 548 -18.24 3.18 -24.22
CA TYR A 548 -17.03 2.51 -24.70
C TYR A 548 -17.23 1.00 -24.81
N GLU A 549 -17.85 0.39 -23.82
CA GLU A 549 -18.18 -1.05 -23.85
C GLU A 549 -19.10 -1.41 -24.99
N GLU A 550 -20.13 -0.63 -25.19
CA GLU A 550 -21.09 -0.86 -26.29
C GLU A 550 -20.45 -0.75 -27.66
N LYS A 551 -19.56 0.21 -27.85
CA LYS A 551 -18.95 0.50 -29.14
C LYS A 551 -17.75 -0.39 -29.49
N HIS A 552 -16.88 -0.66 -28.49
CA HIS A 552 -15.59 -1.30 -28.72
C HIS A 552 -15.48 -2.69 -28.07
N LEU A 553 -15.96 -2.84 -26.83
CA LEU A 553 -15.82 -4.07 -26.09
C LEU A 553 -16.71 -5.18 -26.67
N LYS A 554 -17.93 -4.88 -27.08
CA LYS A 554 -18.82 -5.85 -27.72
C LYS A 554 -18.18 -6.46 -28.98
N LYS A 555 -17.47 -5.66 -29.78
CA LYS A 555 -16.74 -6.14 -30.96
C LYS A 555 -15.58 -7.04 -30.55
N ARG A 556 -14.75 -6.64 -29.59
CA ARG A 556 -13.64 -7.45 -29.05
C ARG A 556 -14.12 -8.76 -28.45
N LEU A 557 -15.25 -8.76 -27.75
CA LEU A 557 -15.85 -9.98 -27.20
C LEU A 557 -16.31 -10.93 -28.31
N TYR A 558 -16.89 -10.40 -29.39
CA TYR A 558 -17.28 -11.21 -30.54
C TYR A 558 -16.06 -11.84 -31.21
N ASP A 559 -15.01 -11.07 -31.45
CA ASP A 559 -13.77 -11.54 -32.06
C ASP A 559 -13.09 -12.60 -31.15
N TYR A 560 -13.03 -12.36 -29.84
CA TYR A 560 -12.49 -13.30 -28.85
C TYR A 560 -13.27 -14.63 -28.83
N LYS A 561 -14.61 -14.57 -28.90
CA LYS A 561 -15.47 -15.76 -28.95
C LYS A 561 -15.23 -16.59 -30.22
N LYS A 562 -14.85 -15.93 -31.31
CA LYS A 562 -14.55 -16.60 -32.59
C LYS A 562 -13.17 -17.28 -32.57
N GLU A 563 -12.20 -16.66 -31.91
CA GLU A 563 -10.82 -17.12 -31.92
C GLU A 563 -10.50 -18.12 -30.78
N HIS A 564 -11.20 -18.00 -29.65
CA HIS A 564 -10.89 -18.77 -28.44
C HIS A 564 -12.06 -19.62 -28.00
N ARG A 565 -11.75 -20.78 -27.46
CA ARG A 565 -12.73 -21.62 -26.78
C ARG A 565 -13.09 -20.97 -25.44
N VAL A 566 -14.39 -20.84 -25.17
CA VAL A 566 -14.93 -20.19 -23.98
C VAL A 566 -15.60 -21.23 -23.10
N PHE A 567 -15.35 -21.16 -21.79
CA PHE A 567 -15.88 -22.11 -20.79
C PHE A 567 -17.42 -22.17 -20.80
N ASP A 568 -18.07 -21.00 -20.70
CA ASP A 568 -19.52 -20.85 -20.81
C ASP A 568 -19.84 -19.51 -21.53
N PRO A 569 -20.43 -19.53 -22.72
CA PRO A 569 -20.75 -18.33 -23.48
C PRO A 569 -21.71 -17.37 -22.78
N ASN A 570 -22.47 -17.83 -21.79
CA ASN A 570 -23.47 -17.01 -21.09
C ASN A 570 -22.90 -16.37 -19.81
N ARG A 571 -21.75 -16.79 -19.35
CA ARG A 571 -21.13 -16.27 -18.13
C ARG A 571 -20.09 -15.18 -18.45
N LYS A 572 -20.17 -14.08 -17.71
CA LYS A 572 -19.24 -12.94 -17.88
C LYS A 572 -17.80 -13.29 -17.52
N ASP A 573 -17.59 -14.13 -16.51
CA ASP A 573 -16.25 -14.56 -16.06
C ASP A 573 -15.49 -15.35 -17.12
N SER A 574 -16.17 -15.97 -18.08
CA SER A 574 -15.56 -16.64 -19.22
C SER A 574 -14.75 -15.71 -20.14
N TYR A 575 -15.07 -14.41 -20.11
CA TYR A 575 -14.41 -13.39 -20.93
C TYR A 575 -13.41 -12.53 -20.16
N ILE A 576 -12.99 -12.99 -19.00
CA ILE A 576 -12.13 -12.21 -18.09
C ILE A 576 -10.85 -11.69 -18.76
N ALA A 577 -10.29 -12.42 -19.73
CA ALA A 577 -9.11 -11.98 -20.46
C ALA A 577 -9.27 -10.65 -21.18
N VAL A 578 -10.51 -10.33 -21.61
CA VAL A 578 -10.84 -9.11 -22.35
C VAL A 578 -11.51 -8.08 -21.44
N THR A 579 -12.28 -8.52 -20.44
CA THR A 579 -13.14 -7.65 -19.61
C THR A 579 -12.51 -7.22 -18.29
N TRP A 580 -11.36 -7.80 -17.85
CA TRP A 580 -10.82 -7.59 -16.51
C TRP A 580 -10.62 -6.10 -16.15
N ILE A 581 -10.16 -5.25 -17.09
CA ILE A 581 -9.97 -3.81 -16.84
C ILE A 581 -11.32 -3.12 -16.63
N THR A 582 -12.29 -3.38 -17.52
CA THR A 582 -13.63 -2.76 -17.44
C THR A 582 -14.39 -3.23 -16.21
N ASP A 583 -14.23 -4.51 -15.85
CA ASP A 583 -14.79 -5.07 -14.63
C ASP A 583 -14.12 -4.49 -13.39
N PHE A 584 -12.78 -4.30 -13.39
CA PHE A 584 -12.05 -3.61 -12.33
C PHE A 584 -12.57 -2.19 -12.11
N ILE A 585 -12.69 -1.44 -13.21
CA ILE A 585 -13.17 -0.05 -13.12
C ILE A 585 -14.58 -0.02 -12.54
N LYS A 586 -15.49 -0.90 -12.98
CA LYS A 586 -16.89 -0.91 -12.52
C LYS A 586 -17.07 -1.45 -11.11
N GLN A 587 -16.37 -2.54 -10.75
CA GLN A 587 -16.61 -3.25 -9.49
C GLN A 587 -15.73 -2.76 -8.34
N ALA A 588 -14.56 -2.19 -8.62
CA ALA A 588 -13.63 -1.68 -7.62
C ALA A 588 -13.41 -0.17 -7.73
N ALA A 589 -12.95 0.33 -8.87
CA ALA A 589 -12.52 1.72 -8.98
C ALA A 589 -13.65 2.74 -8.77
N PHE A 590 -14.83 2.56 -9.36
CA PHE A 590 -15.95 3.48 -9.15
C PHE A 590 -16.49 3.49 -7.72
N PRO A 591 -16.74 2.36 -7.04
CA PRO A 591 -17.10 2.37 -5.63
C PRO A 591 -16.03 3.01 -4.74
N VAL A 592 -14.74 2.73 -5.01
CA VAL A 592 -13.62 3.34 -4.29
C VAL A 592 -13.60 4.85 -4.50
N LEU A 593 -13.73 5.34 -5.73
CA LEU A 593 -13.80 6.77 -6.04
C LEU A 593 -14.99 7.45 -5.34
N MET A 594 -16.14 6.79 -5.28
CA MET A 594 -17.32 7.31 -4.56
C MET A 594 -17.05 7.46 -3.06
N ILE A 595 -16.39 6.46 -2.45
CA ILE A 595 -16.04 6.53 -1.02
C ILE A 595 -14.99 7.61 -0.77
N LEU A 596 -13.93 7.65 -1.58
CA LEU A 596 -12.85 8.63 -1.45
C LEU A 596 -13.29 10.06 -1.79
N SER A 597 -14.35 10.23 -2.57
CA SER A 597 -14.89 11.57 -2.87
C SER A 597 -15.40 12.28 -1.61
N VAL A 598 -15.94 11.54 -0.62
CA VAL A 598 -16.50 12.12 0.61
C VAL A 598 -15.44 12.87 1.43
N PRO A 599 -14.32 12.23 1.85
CA PRO A 599 -13.26 12.94 2.56
C PRO A 599 -12.57 14.01 1.71
N LEU A 600 -12.40 13.76 0.42
CA LEU A 600 -11.79 14.74 -0.48
C LEU A 600 -12.65 16.02 -0.59
N CYS A 601 -13.95 15.86 -0.79
CA CYS A 601 -14.87 16.99 -0.86
C CYS A 601 -15.00 17.72 0.49
N LEU A 602 -14.92 16.97 1.60
CA LEU A 602 -14.91 17.57 2.94
C LEU A 602 -13.64 18.40 3.14
N TRP A 603 -12.49 17.88 2.74
CA TRP A 603 -11.23 18.60 2.80
C TRP A 603 -11.25 19.86 1.93
N MET A 604 -11.69 19.77 0.67
CA MET A 604 -11.81 20.92 -0.23
C MET A 604 -12.80 21.97 0.28
N ALA A 605 -13.92 21.54 0.86
CA ALA A 605 -14.88 22.47 1.46
C ALA A 605 -14.32 23.15 2.70
N SER A 606 -13.53 22.43 3.51
CA SER A 606 -12.89 23.01 4.70
C SER A 606 -11.78 24.01 4.35
N ASP A 607 -11.11 23.81 3.24
CA ASP A 607 -10.08 24.71 2.73
C ASP A 607 -10.62 26.12 2.40
N ILE A 608 -11.85 26.22 1.86
CA ILE A 608 -12.50 27.50 1.58
C ILE A 608 -12.67 28.37 2.83
N PHE A 609 -12.82 27.75 3.99
CA PHE A 609 -13.03 28.45 5.28
C PHE A 609 -11.86 28.32 6.24
N ASP A 610 -10.69 27.91 5.77
CA ASP A 610 -9.47 27.66 6.55
C ASP A 610 -9.68 26.69 7.73
N LEU A 611 -10.61 25.74 7.58
CA LEU A 611 -10.94 24.71 8.58
C LEU A 611 -10.20 23.40 8.36
N THR A 612 -9.16 23.39 7.56
CA THR A 612 -8.40 22.17 7.19
C THR A 612 -7.83 21.44 8.40
N GLU A 613 -7.34 22.18 9.42
CA GLU A 613 -6.81 21.58 10.64
C GLU A 613 -7.91 20.91 11.48
N VAL A 614 -9.06 21.56 11.61
CA VAL A 614 -10.23 21.00 12.32
C VAL A 614 -10.73 19.75 11.57
N CYS A 615 -10.74 19.80 10.24
CA CYS A 615 -11.13 18.67 9.41
C CYS A 615 -10.15 17.50 9.57
N LYS A 616 -8.84 17.75 9.57
CA LYS A 616 -7.82 16.73 9.83
C LYS A 616 -8.00 16.13 11.23
N GLU A 617 -8.17 16.94 12.25
CA GLU A 617 -8.40 16.46 13.61
C GLU A 617 -9.62 15.54 13.66
N LEU A 618 -10.77 15.96 13.10
CA LEU A 618 -11.99 15.16 13.04
C LEU A 618 -11.75 13.82 12.30
N PHE A 619 -10.95 13.84 11.26
CA PHE A 619 -10.72 12.67 10.42
C PHE A 619 -9.81 11.63 11.08
N TYR A 620 -8.79 12.08 11.81
CA TYR A 620 -7.82 11.21 12.46
C TYR A 620 -8.17 10.88 13.91
N LYS A 621 -8.92 11.77 14.60
CA LYS A 621 -9.33 11.55 15.99
C LYS A 621 -10.26 10.34 16.08
N PRO A 622 -9.96 9.38 16.96
CA PRO A 622 -10.82 8.22 17.12
C PRO A 622 -12.15 8.67 17.77
N PHE A 623 -13.25 8.43 17.09
CA PHE A 623 -14.59 8.63 17.63
C PHE A 623 -15.03 7.46 18.53
N PHE A 624 -14.37 6.31 18.40
CA PHE A 624 -14.57 5.15 19.26
C PHE A 624 -13.21 4.66 19.74
N ASN A 625 -13.00 4.74 21.03
CA ASN A 625 -11.75 4.39 21.69
C ASN A 625 -12.02 3.42 22.83
N LEU A 626 -11.75 2.13 22.64
CA LEU A 626 -11.76 1.13 23.70
C LEU A 626 -10.35 1.00 24.26
N VAL A 627 -10.21 1.32 25.54
CA VAL A 627 -8.95 1.26 26.29
C VAL A 627 -9.05 0.15 27.33
N ASN A 628 -8.02 -0.66 27.46
CA ASN A 628 -7.92 -1.68 28.49
C ASN A 628 -7.64 -1.05 29.86
N LYS A 629 -7.79 -1.82 30.94
CA LYS A 629 -7.48 -1.37 32.31
C LYS A 629 -6.03 -0.87 32.47
N ASP A 630 -5.13 -1.38 31.65
CA ASP A 630 -3.70 -1.02 31.63
C ASP A 630 -3.38 0.21 30.75
N GLY A 631 -4.39 0.96 30.31
CA GLY A 631 -4.22 2.14 29.46
C GLY A 631 -3.89 1.83 28.00
N SER A 632 -3.69 0.55 27.62
CA SER A 632 -3.44 0.15 26.24
C SER A 632 -4.73 0.19 25.41
N ALA A 633 -4.65 0.77 24.23
CA ALA A 633 -5.80 0.88 23.36
C ALA A 633 -6.14 -0.45 22.68
N ILE A 634 -7.35 -0.93 22.88
CA ILE A 634 -7.86 -2.16 22.28
C ILE A 634 -8.36 -1.89 20.85
N LEU A 635 -9.06 -0.78 20.65
CA LEU A 635 -9.63 -0.43 19.35
C LEU A 635 -9.68 1.08 19.19
N HIS A 636 -8.99 1.58 18.18
CA HIS A 636 -9.09 2.98 17.76
C HIS A 636 -9.81 3.04 16.41
N LEU A 637 -11.05 3.48 16.40
CA LEU A 637 -11.81 3.68 15.19
C LEU A 637 -11.90 5.15 14.85
N SER A 638 -11.23 5.60 13.78
CA SER A 638 -11.32 6.94 13.23
C SER A 638 -12.02 6.91 11.86
N LEU A 639 -12.50 8.05 11.40
CA LEU A 639 -13.13 8.17 10.08
C LEU A 639 -12.17 7.73 8.96
N TYR A 640 -10.88 8.07 9.08
CA TYR A 640 -9.86 7.63 8.13
C TYR A 640 -9.80 6.11 8.00
N LYS A 641 -9.76 5.39 9.13
CA LYS A 641 -9.73 3.93 9.13
C LYS A 641 -10.99 3.31 8.53
N LEU A 642 -12.15 3.91 8.80
CA LEU A 642 -13.43 3.45 8.25
C LEU A 642 -13.46 3.60 6.72
N VAL A 643 -13.00 4.72 6.19
CA VAL A 643 -12.86 4.94 4.73
C VAL A 643 -11.92 3.91 4.12
N LEU A 644 -10.79 3.65 4.78
CA LEU A 644 -9.78 2.73 4.28
C LEU A 644 -10.26 1.27 4.30
N VAL A 645 -10.95 0.83 5.36
CA VAL A 645 -11.59 -0.48 5.44
C VAL A 645 -12.64 -0.65 4.35
N SER A 646 -13.48 0.38 4.15
CA SER A 646 -14.53 0.35 3.12
C SER A 646 -13.96 0.31 1.69
N THR A 647 -12.88 1.04 1.42
CA THR A 647 -12.18 1.01 0.12
C THR A 647 -11.54 -0.35 -0.14
N LEU A 648 -10.87 -0.91 0.84
CA LEU A 648 -10.25 -2.23 0.75
C LEU A 648 -11.28 -3.33 0.48
N PHE A 649 -12.50 -3.21 1.05
CA PHE A 649 -13.57 -4.18 0.80
C PHE A 649 -13.88 -4.34 -0.70
N PHE A 650 -14.02 -3.25 -1.43
CA PHE A 650 -14.30 -3.31 -2.87
C PHE A 650 -13.12 -3.85 -3.67
N VAL A 651 -11.89 -3.53 -3.27
CA VAL A 651 -10.67 -4.05 -3.90
C VAL A 651 -10.57 -5.57 -3.70
N PHE A 652 -10.75 -6.06 -2.46
CA PHE A 652 -10.69 -7.48 -2.16
C PHE A 652 -11.85 -8.27 -2.78
N ARG A 653 -13.04 -7.67 -2.83
CA ARG A 653 -14.19 -8.24 -3.55
C ARG A 653 -13.88 -8.47 -5.03
N TYR A 654 -13.28 -7.48 -5.67
CA TYR A 654 -12.87 -7.62 -7.06
C TYR A 654 -11.73 -8.63 -7.23
N LEU A 655 -10.76 -8.63 -6.32
CA LEU A 655 -9.65 -9.59 -6.32
C LEU A 655 -10.16 -11.03 -6.22
N ALA A 656 -11.12 -11.30 -5.34
CA ALA A 656 -11.78 -12.59 -5.24
C ALA A 656 -12.45 -13.01 -6.56
N TYR A 657 -13.18 -12.09 -7.19
CA TYR A 657 -13.79 -12.33 -8.50
C TYR A 657 -12.75 -12.63 -9.56
N LEU A 658 -11.70 -11.82 -9.66
CA LEU A 658 -10.62 -11.94 -10.64
C LEU A 658 -9.90 -13.29 -10.50
N LEU A 659 -9.49 -13.66 -9.28
CA LEU A 659 -8.78 -14.91 -9.02
C LEU A 659 -9.62 -16.13 -9.36
N LYS A 660 -10.92 -16.13 -8.99
CA LYS A 660 -11.85 -17.21 -9.35
C LYS A 660 -12.02 -17.36 -10.87
N ALA A 661 -12.25 -16.23 -11.55
CA ALA A 661 -12.44 -16.24 -13.00
C ALA A 661 -11.15 -16.67 -13.74
N PHE A 662 -9.99 -16.23 -13.27
CA PHE A 662 -8.70 -16.59 -13.85
C PHE A 662 -8.35 -18.06 -13.61
N TYR A 663 -8.60 -18.58 -12.40
CA TYR A 663 -8.41 -19.99 -12.08
C TYR A 663 -9.29 -20.91 -12.94
N ARG A 664 -10.57 -20.55 -13.11
CA ARG A 664 -11.48 -21.31 -13.98
C ARG A 664 -11.02 -21.32 -15.42
N LYS A 665 -10.57 -20.17 -15.94
CA LYS A 665 -10.00 -20.06 -17.28
C LYS A 665 -8.78 -20.97 -17.47
N LEU A 666 -7.79 -20.90 -16.59
CA LEU A 666 -6.56 -21.71 -16.65
C LEU A 666 -6.86 -23.22 -16.57
N THR A 667 -7.77 -23.61 -15.69
CA THR A 667 -8.15 -25.02 -15.53
C THR A 667 -8.86 -25.54 -16.76
N PHE A 668 -9.75 -24.73 -17.33
CA PHE A 668 -10.42 -25.07 -18.58
C PHE A 668 -9.45 -25.22 -19.75
N GLU A 669 -8.51 -24.30 -19.92
CA GLU A 669 -7.49 -24.36 -20.96
C GLU A 669 -6.58 -25.60 -20.83
N LYS A 670 -6.18 -25.93 -19.59
CA LYS A 670 -5.38 -27.14 -19.31
C LYS A 670 -6.13 -28.44 -19.62
N LEU A 671 -7.41 -28.53 -19.23
CA LEU A 671 -8.25 -29.70 -19.51
C LEU A 671 -8.55 -29.84 -21.00
N ALA A 672 -8.88 -28.74 -21.67
CA ALA A 672 -9.12 -28.73 -23.12
C ALA A 672 -7.88 -29.14 -23.93
N ALA A 673 -6.69 -28.80 -23.45
CA ALA A 673 -5.43 -29.21 -24.06
C ALA A 673 -5.12 -30.72 -23.85
N LYS A 674 -5.50 -31.28 -22.68
CA LYS A 674 -5.19 -32.66 -22.31
C LYS A 674 -6.13 -33.69 -22.97
N GLU A 675 -7.40 -33.37 -23.10
CA GLU A 675 -8.39 -34.33 -23.58
C GLU A 675 -8.68 -34.30 -25.09
N GLY A 676 -8.18 -33.29 -25.83
CA GLY A 676 -8.39 -33.16 -27.27
C GLY A 676 -9.85 -33.05 -27.73
N LYS A 677 -10.81 -33.08 -26.79
CA LYS A 677 -12.25 -33.02 -27.08
C LYS A 677 -12.69 -31.61 -27.47
N ALA A 678 -13.50 -31.52 -28.49
CA ALA A 678 -13.98 -30.23 -29.03
C ALA A 678 -14.91 -29.48 -28.05
N TYR A 679 -15.59 -30.17 -27.15
CA TYR A 679 -16.52 -29.63 -26.17
C TYR A 679 -16.40 -30.37 -24.84
N ILE A 680 -16.03 -29.63 -23.79
CA ILE A 680 -16.24 -30.02 -22.39
C ILE A 680 -17.45 -29.20 -21.93
N HIS A 681 -18.53 -29.87 -21.50
CA HIS A 681 -19.67 -29.15 -20.95
C HIS A 681 -19.29 -28.52 -19.62
N ALA A 682 -19.67 -27.27 -19.40
CA ALA A 682 -19.39 -26.51 -18.19
C ALA A 682 -19.84 -27.24 -16.89
N ASN A 683 -20.87 -28.12 -17.01
CA ASN A 683 -21.41 -28.89 -15.89
C ASN A 683 -20.53 -30.10 -15.48
N GLU A 684 -19.54 -30.48 -16.29
CA GLU A 684 -18.66 -31.61 -15.97
C GLU A 684 -17.51 -31.21 -15.02
N ILE A 685 -17.22 -29.92 -14.89
CA ILE A 685 -16.13 -29.43 -14.03
C ILE A 685 -16.72 -28.78 -12.77
N ASN A 686 -16.43 -29.38 -11.64
CA ASN A 686 -16.86 -28.84 -10.34
C ASN A 686 -15.79 -27.87 -9.78
N PHE A 687 -16.08 -26.57 -9.81
CA PHE A 687 -15.22 -25.51 -9.27
C PHE A 687 -15.54 -25.11 -7.82
N THR A 688 -16.51 -25.75 -7.18
CA THR A 688 -16.99 -25.33 -5.85
C THR A 688 -15.87 -25.33 -4.81
N LEU A 689 -15.03 -26.37 -4.82
CA LEU A 689 -13.91 -26.45 -3.88
C LEU A 689 -12.90 -25.31 -4.08
N SER A 690 -12.46 -25.08 -5.30
CA SER A 690 -11.47 -24.05 -5.62
C SER A 690 -12.02 -22.64 -5.37
N ASP A 691 -13.29 -22.40 -5.69
CA ASP A 691 -13.95 -21.14 -5.42
C ASP A 691 -14.04 -20.83 -3.92
N ASN A 692 -14.30 -21.85 -3.10
CA ASN A 692 -14.34 -21.73 -1.65
C ASN A 692 -12.94 -21.47 -1.08
N VAL A 693 -11.92 -22.21 -1.55
CA VAL A 693 -10.53 -22.03 -1.11
C VAL A 693 -10.03 -20.62 -1.47
N ILE A 694 -10.22 -20.15 -2.69
CA ILE A 694 -9.87 -18.79 -3.10
C ILE A 694 -10.64 -17.76 -2.27
N GLY A 695 -11.94 -18.03 -2.01
CA GLY A 695 -12.75 -17.19 -1.15
C GLY A 695 -12.18 -17.05 0.26
N ILE A 696 -11.85 -18.17 0.90
CA ILE A 696 -11.29 -18.21 2.26
C ILE A 696 -9.95 -17.48 2.30
N LEU A 697 -9.06 -17.69 1.33
CA LEU A 697 -7.75 -17.04 1.28
C LEU A 697 -7.88 -15.52 1.11
N VAL A 698 -8.70 -15.06 0.18
CA VAL A 698 -8.86 -13.62 -0.09
C VAL A 698 -9.57 -12.92 1.08
N TRP A 699 -10.67 -13.47 1.58
CA TRP A 699 -11.39 -12.85 2.70
C TRP A 699 -10.63 -12.99 4.01
N GLY A 700 -9.89 -14.09 4.20
CA GLY A 700 -8.98 -14.25 5.33
C GLY A 700 -7.86 -13.22 5.34
N SER A 701 -7.24 -12.96 4.19
CA SER A 701 -6.22 -11.90 4.05
C SER A 701 -6.80 -10.49 4.25
N TYR A 702 -8.05 -10.24 3.80
CA TYR A 702 -8.77 -9.01 4.09
C TYR A 702 -8.98 -8.79 5.59
N ILE A 703 -9.45 -9.82 6.31
CA ILE A 703 -9.65 -9.77 7.76
C ILE A 703 -8.31 -9.55 8.48
N ALA A 704 -7.25 -10.26 8.08
CA ALA A 704 -5.91 -10.08 8.63
C ALA A 704 -5.42 -8.63 8.43
N MET A 705 -5.66 -8.07 7.25
CA MET A 705 -5.29 -6.68 6.95
C MET A 705 -6.08 -5.67 7.79
N ILE A 706 -7.38 -5.90 8.02
CA ILE A 706 -8.21 -5.08 8.91
C ILE A 706 -7.69 -5.12 10.35
N ILE A 707 -7.31 -6.31 10.86
CA ILE A 707 -6.77 -6.47 12.20
C ILE A 707 -5.50 -5.62 12.39
N VAL A 708 -4.58 -5.67 11.44
CA VAL A 708 -3.36 -4.87 11.42
C VAL A 708 -3.68 -3.37 11.37
N LEU A 709 -4.59 -2.98 10.47
CA LEU A 709 -4.97 -1.58 10.25
C LEU A 709 -5.64 -0.96 11.48
N LEU A 710 -6.50 -1.70 12.14
CA LEU A 710 -7.20 -1.27 13.35
C LEU A 710 -6.30 -1.33 14.59
N LYS A 711 -5.10 -1.93 14.47
CA LYS A 711 -4.15 -2.17 15.58
C LYS A 711 -4.81 -2.96 16.72
N ILE A 712 -5.58 -4.00 16.38
CA ILE A 712 -6.21 -4.87 17.38
C ILE A 712 -5.09 -5.64 18.11
N PRO A 713 -5.08 -5.65 19.46
CA PRO A 713 -4.03 -6.30 20.21
C PRO A 713 -4.00 -7.80 19.91
N MET A 714 -2.83 -8.28 19.50
CA MET A 714 -2.62 -9.67 19.08
C MET A 714 -2.84 -10.68 20.22
N GLY A 715 -2.70 -10.26 21.48
CA GLY A 715 -2.85 -11.16 22.62
C GLY A 715 -4.24 -11.81 22.72
N ALA A 716 -5.31 -11.02 22.59
CA ALA A 716 -6.66 -11.57 22.61
C ALA A 716 -6.97 -12.40 21.35
N LEU A 717 -6.44 -11.97 20.20
CA LEU A 717 -6.64 -12.65 18.93
C LEU A 717 -5.87 -13.98 18.85
N SER A 718 -4.68 -14.04 19.47
CA SER A 718 -3.87 -15.26 19.48
C SER A 718 -4.56 -16.42 20.21
N ILE A 719 -5.30 -16.14 21.28
CA ILE A 719 -6.08 -17.17 22.01
C ILE A 719 -7.19 -17.74 21.10
N VAL A 720 -7.93 -16.86 20.44
CA VAL A 720 -9.00 -17.28 19.51
C VAL A 720 -8.39 -18.02 18.31
N ALA A 721 -7.31 -17.49 17.74
CA ALA A 721 -6.60 -18.11 16.62
C ALA A 721 -6.01 -19.48 16.99
N ALA A 722 -5.44 -19.60 18.20
CA ALA A 722 -4.93 -20.86 18.71
C ALA A 722 -6.06 -21.88 18.90
N GLY A 723 -7.20 -21.48 19.48
CA GLY A 723 -8.38 -22.33 19.61
C GLY A 723 -8.93 -22.80 18.25
N LEU A 724 -9.00 -21.87 17.30
CA LEU A 724 -9.48 -22.15 15.94
C LEU A 724 -8.50 -23.04 15.17
N ALA A 725 -7.18 -22.78 15.30
CA ALA A 725 -6.14 -23.60 14.69
C ALA A 725 -6.12 -25.02 15.27
N THR A 726 -6.30 -25.16 16.60
CA THR A 726 -6.40 -26.45 17.27
C THR A 726 -7.66 -27.21 16.81
N GLY A 727 -8.81 -26.53 16.77
CA GLY A 727 -10.07 -27.11 16.28
C GLY A 727 -9.97 -27.56 14.82
N LEU A 728 -9.40 -26.73 13.94
CA LEU A 728 -9.18 -27.06 12.54
C LEU A 728 -8.15 -28.19 12.37
N GLY A 729 -7.06 -28.17 13.16
CA GLY A 729 -6.06 -29.22 13.18
C GLY A 729 -6.64 -30.57 13.59
N LEU A 730 -7.49 -30.60 14.61
CA LEU A 730 -8.20 -31.80 15.02
C LEU A 730 -9.19 -32.29 13.95
N ALA A 731 -9.95 -31.39 13.34
CA ALA A 731 -10.88 -31.71 12.26
C ALA A 731 -10.15 -32.25 11.00
N MET A 732 -8.95 -31.75 10.72
CA MET A 732 -8.14 -32.19 9.58
C MET A 732 -7.25 -33.42 9.87
N LYS A 733 -7.18 -33.88 11.13
CA LYS A 733 -6.30 -34.96 11.56
C LYS A 733 -6.44 -36.23 10.68
N ASP A 734 -7.66 -36.65 10.39
CA ASP A 734 -7.89 -37.87 9.62
C ASP A 734 -7.50 -37.69 8.14
N ILE A 735 -7.74 -36.53 7.58
CA ILE A 735 -7.33 -36.20 6.20
C ILE A 735 -5.80 -36.23 6.11
N LEU A 736 -5.11 -35.60 7.08
CA LEU A 736 -3.65 -35.54 7.12
C LEU A 736 -3.04 -36.92 7.35
N ASN A 737 -3.62 -37.74 8.24
CA ASN A 737 -3.20 -39.10 8.47
C ASN A 737 -3.33 -39.94 7.18
N ASN A 738 -4.47 -39.86 6.49
CA ASN A 738 -4.65 -40.56 5.21
C ASN A 738 -3.63 -40.14 4.17
N PHE A 739 -3.31 -38.86 4.10
CA PHE A 739 -2.29 -38.34 3.17
C PHE A 739 -0.90 -38.89 3.49
N ILE A 740 -0.47 -38.81 4.75
CA ILE A 740 0.85 -39.28 5.20
C ILE A 740 0.96 -40.81 4.99
N TYR A 741 -0.06 -41.57 5.39
CA TYR A 741 -0.07 -43.04 5.22
C TYR A 741 -0.16 -43.43 3.75
N GLY A 742 -0.84 -42.65 2.92
CA GLY A 742 -0.83 -42.82 1.47
C GLY A 742 0.57 -42.74 0.88
N ILE A 743 1.34 -41.73 1.28
CA ILE A 743 2.74 -41.61 0.87
C ILE A 743 3.57 -42.77 1.37
N GLN A 744 3.39 -43.19 2.63
CA GLN A 744 4.12 -44.32 3.21
C GLN A 744 3.77 -45.64 2.53
N LEU A 745 2.52 -45.90 2.18
CA LEU A 745 2.10 -47.06 1.43
C LEU A 745 2.76 -47.09 0.04
N MET A 746 2.76 -45.95 -0.67
CA MET A 746 3.40 -45.82 -2.00
C MET A 746 4.93 -45.96 -1.95
N SER A 747 5.57 -45.66 -0.80
CA SER A 747 7.03 -45.69 -0.66
C SER A 747 7.63 -47.11 -0.57
N GLY A 748 6.87 -48.15 -0.84
CA GLY A 748 7.38 -49.51 -1.00
C GLY A 748 6.71 -50.60 -0.16
N ARG A 749 5.78 -50.25 0.72
CA ARG A 749 4.99 -51.25 1.49
C ARG A 749 3.97 -51.96 0.63
N LEU A 750 3.41 -51.30 -0.36
CA LEU A 750 2.35 -51.79 -1.21
C LEU A 750 2.53 -51.22 -2.63
N ARG A 751 2.32 -52.07 -3.62
CA ARG A 751 2.42 -51.69 -5.06
C ARG A 751 1.07 -51.94 -5.74
N VAL A 752 0.78 -51.12 -6.74
CA VAL A 752 -0.34 -51.41 -7.65
C VAL A 752 -0.02 -52.74 -8.37
N GLY A 753 -1.00 -53.64 -8.28
CA GLY A 753 -0.83 -55.00 -8.78
C GLY A 753 -0.61 -56.06 -7.68
N ASP A 754 -0.26 -55.67 -6.44
CA ASP A 754 -0.14 -56.62 -5.32
C ASP A 754 -1.48 -57.22 -4.98
N PHE A 755 -1.46 -58.49 -4.58
CA PHE A 755 -2.63 -59.21 -4.03
C PHE A 755 -2.54 -59.16 -2.50
N ILE A 756 -3.55 -58.59 -1.87
CA ILE A 756 -3.55 -58.42 -0.42
C ILE A 756 -4.84 -58.99 0.21
N GLU A 757 -4.74 -59.31 1.50
CA GLU A 757 -5.84 -59.68 2.35
C GLU A 757 -5.87 -58.72 3.57
N CYS A 758 -6.95 -57.98 3.70
CA CYS A 758 -7.17 -57.08 4.81
C CYS A 758 -8.63 -57.22 5.29
N ASP A 759 -8.84 -57.41 6.60
CA ASP A 759 -10.18 -57.65 7.20
C ASP A 759 -10.96 -58.80 6.53
N GLY A 760 -10.25 -59.86 6.09
CA GLY A 760 -10.88 -60.98 5.39
C GLY A 760 -11.26 -60.68 3.93
N ILE A 761 -11.00 -59.50 3.44
CA ILE A 761 -11.22 -59.13 2.04
C ILE A 761 -9.94 -59.38 1.28
N ARG A 762 -10.00 -60.22 0.29
CA ARG A 762 -8.89 -60.56 -0.60
C ARG A 762 -9.10 -59.87 -1.95
N GLY A 763 -8.05 -59.29 -2.48
CA GLY A 763 -8.13 -58.65 -3.80
C GLY A 763 -6.84 -58.08 -4.27
N LYS A 764 -6.84 -57.63 -5.54
CA LYS A 764 -5.72 -57.00 -6.22
C LYS A 764 -5.77 -55.48 -6.08
N VAL A 765 -4.66 -54.87 -5.70
CA VAL A 765 -4.56 -53.41 -5.59
C VAL A 765 -4.61 -52.81 -7.00
N THR A 766 -5.62 -52.03 -7.29
CA THR A 766 -5.82 -51.35 -8.57
C THR A 766 -5.26 -49.93 -8.60
N SER A 767 -5.42 -49.20 -7.51
CA SER A 767 -4.87 -47.83 -7.40
C SER A 767 -4.57 -47.47 -5.93
N ILE A 768 -3.54 -46.66 -5.75
CA ILE A 768 -3.18 -46.07 -4.46
C ILE A 768 -3.19 -44.56 -4.67
N SER A 769 -4.14 -43.87 -4.00
CA SER A 769 -4.24 -42.41 -3.99
C SER A 769 -3.76 -41.85 -2.64
N TYR A 770 -3.73 -40.51 -2.50
CA TYR A 770 -3.37 -39.89 -1.23
C TYR A 770 -4.37 -40.13 -0.09
N GLN A 771 -5.60 -40.52 -0.38
CA GLN A 771 -6.65 -40.73 0.64
C GLN A 771 -7.02 -42.18 0.77
N THR A 772 -7.06 -42.92 -0.34
CA THR A 772 -7.62 -44.26 -0.41
C THR A 772 -6.77 -45.19 -1.27
N THR A 773 -6.73 -46.45 -0.91
CA THR A 773 -6.21 -47.56 -1.70
C THR A 773 -7.39 -48.38 -2.17
N GLN A 774 -7.50 -48.61 -3.48
CA GLN A 774 -8.58 -49.37 -4.09
C GLN A 774 -8.11 -50.81 -4.37
N ILE A 775 -8.95 -51.75 -4.00
CA ILE A 775 -8.72 -53.18 -4.18
C ILE A 775 -9.87 -53.76 -4.99
N GLN A 776 -9.57 -54.50 -6.03
CA GLN A 776 -10.50 -55.27 -6.83
C GLN A 776 -10.57 -56.68 -6.25
N THR A 777 -11.72 -57.09 -5.76
CA THR A 777 -11.92 -58.44 -5.22
C THR A 777 -12.02 -59.47 -6.34
N LEU A 778 -12.03 -60.75 -5.95
CA LEU A 778 -12.19 -61.86 -6.92
C LEU A 778 -13.58 -61.85 -7.57
N GLU A 779 -14.57 -61.21 -6.95
CA GLU A 779 -15.95 -61.06 -7.45
C GLU A 779 -16.07 -59.83 -8.39
N ASP A 780 -14.94 -59.22 -8.80
CA ASP A 780 -14.88 -58.03 -9.64
C ASP A 780 -15.50 -56.76 -8.97
N THR A 781 -15.62 -56.76 -7.66
CA THR A 781 -16.07 -55.57 -6.92
C THR A 781 -14.87 -54.70 -6.50
N LEU A 782 -15.03 -53.38 -6.60
CA LEU A 782 -14.01 -52.41 -6.21
C LEU A 782 -14.30 -51.93 -4.78
N ILE A 783 -13.35 -52.17 -3.87
CA ILE A 783 -13.43 -51.71 -2.50
C ILE A 783 -12.37 -50.67 -2.24
N ALA A 784 -12.74 -49.52 -1.70
CA ALA A 784 -11.84 -48.44 -1.34
C ALA A 784 -11.58 -48.43 0.16
N PHE A 785 -10.39 -48.77 0.58
CA PHE A 785 -9.91 -48.61 1.95
C PHE A 785 -9.32 -47.24 2.15
N THR A 786 -9.63 -46.54 3.26
CA THR A 786 -8.85 -45.36 3.64
C THR A 786 -7.42 -45.79 3.97
N ASN A 787 -6.44 -44.96 3.59
CA ASN A 787 -5.03 -45.30 3.81
C ASN A 787 -4.72 -45.48 5.31
N THR A 788 -5.39 -44.69 6.17
CA THR A 788 -5.31 -44.85 7.65
C THR A 788 -5.74 -46.22 8.09
N THR A 789 -6.86 -46.73 7.56
CA THR A 789 -7.38 -48.05 7.92
C THR A 789 -6.40 -49.13 7.48
N LEU A 790 -5.91 -49.06 6.24
CA LEU A 790 -5.02 -50.07 5.71
C LEU A 790 -3.65 -50.07 6.40
N PHE A 791 -3.16 -48.88 6.79
CA PHE A 791 -1.87 -48.73 7.45
C PHE A 791 -1.90 -49.19 8.94
N ASN A 792 -2.99 -48.92 9.65
CA ASN A 792 -3.15 -49.24 11.06
C ASN A 792 -3.58 -50.69 11.29
N LYS A 793 -4.08 -51.36 10.27
CA LYS A 793 -4.44 -52.79 10.36
C LYS A 793 -3.33 -53.65 9.79
N ASN A 794 -3.28 -54.89 10.30
CA ASN A 794 -2.41 -55.89 9.73
C ASN A 794 -3.02 -56.39 8.41
N PHE A 795 -2.35 -56.19 7.32
CA PHE A 795 -2.70 -56.78 6.05
C PHE A 795 -1.61 -57.80 5.63
N LYS A 796 -2.07 -58.88 4.99
CA LYS A 796 -1.15 -59.85 4.38
C LYS A 796 -0.91 -59.43 2.94
N ASN A 797 0.34 -59.20 2.55
CA ASN A 797 0.71 -59.07 1.14
C ASN A 797 1.10 -60.45 0.62
N LEU A 798 0.25 -61.00 -0.22
CA LEU A 798 0.36 -62.38 -0.72
C LEU A 798 1.32 -62.46 -1.91
N THR A 799 1.67 -61.33 -2.54
CA THR A 799 2.50 -61.30 -3.73
C THR A 799 3.94 -60.76 -3.46
N SER A 800 4.16 -60.14 -2.35
CA SER A 800 5.48 -59.52 -2.04
C SER A 800 6.61 -60.56 -1.93
N ASN A 801 6.32 -61.79 -1.61
CA ASN A 801 7.29 -62.88 -1.35
C ASN A 801 7.08 -64.06 -2.28
N ASN A 802 7.31 -63.91 -3.56
CA ASN A 802 7.20 -64.97 -4.60
C ASN A 802 5.79 -65.22 -5.17
N ALA A 803 4.74 -64.63 -4.74
CA ALA A 803 3.36 -64.74 -5.24
C ALA A 803 2.73 -66.15 -5.13
N TYR A 804 3.30 -67.04 -4.34
CA TYR A 804 2.73 -68.39 -4.10
C TYR A 804 2.17 -68.53 -2.69
N GLU A 805 0.92 -69.00 -2.58
CA GLU A 805 0.27 -69.27 -1.34
C GLU A 805 0.17 -70.80 -1.08
N PHE A 806 0.20 -71.21 0.17
CA PHE A 806 0.05 -72.59 0.57
C PHE A 806 -1.42 -73.02 0.44
N VAL A 807 -1.67 -74.00 -0.44
CA VAL A 807 -2.98 -74.59 -0.67
C VAL A 807 -2.96 -76.06 -0.22
N LYS A 808 -3.99 -76.42 0.51
CA LYS A 808 -4.24 -77.74 1.02
C LYS A 808 -5.59 -78.26 0.49
N VAL A 809 -5.55 -79.32 -0.28
CA VAL A 809 -6.76 -80.01 -0.73
C VAL A 809 -6.85 -81.38 -0.02
N THR A 810 -7.79 -81.52 0.84
CA THR A 810 -7.98 -82.73 1.63
C THR A 810 -9.07 -83.61 1.01
N VAL A 811 -8.81 -84.88 0.95
CA VAL A 811 -9.80 -85.89 0.56
C VAL A 811 -9.81 -87.00 1.55
N GLY A 812 -10.99 -87.44 1.95
CA GLY A 812 -11.16 -88.57 2.82
C GLY A 812 -11.39 -89.94 2.01
N VAL A 813 -10.58 -90.91 2.30
CA VAL A 813 -10.73 -92.23 1.71
C VAL A 813 -11.10 -93.26 2.77
N ARG A 814 -11.73 -94.41 2.40
CA ARG A 814 -12.17 -95.46 3.30
C ARG A 814 -11.02 -95.98 4.19
N TYR A 815 -11.35 -96.31 5.44
CA TYR A 815 -10.42 -97.00 6.32
C TYR A 815 -9.98 -98.32 5.77
N GLY A 816 -8.70 -98.66 5.82
CA GLY A 816 -8.14 -99.83 5.21
C GLY A 816 -7.55 -99.55 3.78
N THR A 817 -7.70 -98.32 3.26
CA THR A 817 -7.08 -97.99 1.99
C THR A 817 -5.54 -97.96 2.14
N ASP A 818 -4.81 -98.57 1.21
CA ASP A 818 -3.36 -98.48 1.17
C ASP A 818 -2.91 -97.05 0.87
N VAL A 819 -2.45 -96.32 1.92
CA VAL A 819 -2.10 -94.94 1.86
C VAL A 819 -0.83 -94.71 1.05
N GLU A 820 0.14 -95.63 0.99
CA GLU A 820 1.31 -95.50 0.17
C GLU A 820 1.04 -95.60 -1.30
N LYS A 821 0.19 -96.56 -1.67
CA LYS A 821 -0.31 -96.69 -3.06
C LYS A 821 -1.14 -95.51 -3.48
N LEU A 822 -2.00 -94.99 -2.58
CA LEU A 822 -2.76 -93.75 -2.77
C LEU A 822 -1.82 -92.54 -2.95
N ARG A 823 -0.77 -92.45 -2.12
CA ARG A 823 0.20 -91.34 -2.17
C ARG A 823 0.93 -91.34 -3.54
N SER A 824 1.38 -92.53 -4.04
CA SER A 824 2.06 -92.61 -5.29
C SER A 824 1.14 -92.23 -6.48
N LEU A 825 -0.12 -92.71 -6.51
CA LEU A 825 -1.12 -92.38 -7.51
C LEU A 825 -1.44 -90.89 -7.57
N LEU A 826 -1.70 -90.30 -6.40
CA LEU A 826 -1.99 -88.86 -6.30
C LEU A 826 -0.78 -88.04 -6.69
N LEU A 827 0.45 -88.47 -6.30
CA LEU A 827 1.66 -87.77 -6.66
C LEU A 827 1.92 -87.77 -8.18
N GLU A 828 1.70 -88.98 -8.81
CA GLU A 828 1.88 -89.08 -10.23
C GLU A 828 0.83 -88.33 -11.00
N GLY A 829 -0.43 -88.44 -10.64
CA GLY A 829 -1.50 -87.72 -11.30
C GLY A 829 -1.41 -86.20 -11.08
N SER A 830 -0.95 -85.77 -9.91
CA SER A 830 -0.80 -84.37 -9.62
C SER A 830 0.25 -83.63 -10.46
N LYS A 831 1.13 -84.38 -11.16
CA LYS A 831 2.02 -83.79 -12.16
C LYS A 831 1.28 -83.03 -13.26
N ALA A 832 0.03 -83.42 -13.56
CA ALA A 832 -0.87 -82.72 -14.49
C ALA A 832 -1.28 -81.32 -14.03
N LEU A 833 -1.17 -81.06 -12.75
CA LEU A 833 -1.43 -79.73 -12.19
C LEU A 833 -0.26 -78.78 -12.31
N MET A 834 0.91 -79.27 -12.65
CA MET A 834 2.12 -78.45 -12.89
C MET A 834 2.05 -77.72 -14.24
N THR A 835 1.03 -76.90 -14.39
CA THR A 835 0.80 -76.12 -15.61
C THR A 835 1.31 -74.70 -15.47
N LYS A 836 1.37 -73.98 -16.61
CA LYS A 836 1.71 -72.58 -16.63
C LYS A 836 0.44 -71.73 -16.82
N ASP A 837 0.48 -70.53 -16.25
CA ASP A 837 -0.56 -69.56 -16.48
C ASP A 837 -0.42 -68.89 -17.89
N LYS A 838 -1.35 -67.98 -18.23
CA LYS A 838 -1.36 -67.25 -19.50
C LYS A 838 -0.12 -66.32 -19.71
N TYR A 839 0.66 -66.07 -18.67
CA TYR A 839 1.90 -65.28 -18.72
C TYR A 839 3.16 -66.17 -18.70
N GLY A 840 3.02 -67.47 -18.74
CA GLY A 840 4.15 -68.40 -18.74
C GLY A 840 4.75 -68.73 -17.36
N ARG A 841 4.16 -68.23 -16.28
CA ARG A 841 4.58 -68.51 -14.89
C ARG A 841 4.03 -69.89 -14.48
N ASN A 842 4.82 -70.64 -13.70
CA ASN A 842 4.33 -71.95 -13.18
C ASN A 842 3.22 -71.69 -12.15
N ILE A 843 2.09 -72.37 -12.28
CA ILE A 843 0.95 -72.27 -11.35
C ILE A 843 1.31 -72.84 -9.99
N VAL A 844 2.04 -73.96 -9.93
CA VAL A 844 2.60 -74.56 -8.72
C VAL A 844 4.08 -74.21 -8.63
N ASP A 845 4.56 -73.88 -7.46
CA ASP A 845 5.99 -73.59 -7.24
C ASP A 845 6.85 -74.82 -7.56
N PRO A 846 7.69 -74.75 -8.60
CA PRO A 846 8.49 -75.91 -9.03
C PRO A 846 9.59 -76.25 -8.02
N LYS A 847 9.99 -75.36 -7.13
CA LYS A 847 11.01 -75.61 -6.11
C LYS A 847 10.50 -76.44 -4.93
N ARG A 848 9.23 -76.24 -4.56
CA ARG A 848 8.57 -76.91 -3.43
C ARG A 848 7.76 -78.11 -3.87
N GLY A 849 7.32 -78.14 -5.12
CA GLY A 849 6.59 -79.25 -5.71
C GLY A 849 5.22 -79.46 -5.02
N ILE A 850 4.70 -80.68 -5.26
CA ILE A 850 3.45 -81.17 -4.64
C ILE A 850 3.81 -82.23 -3.65
N THR A 851 3.24 -82.14 -2.44
CA THR A 851 3.45 -83.12 -1.38
C THR A 851 2.14 -83.75 -1.00
N ILE A 852 2.10 -85.05 -0.94
CA ILE A 852 0.93 -85.81 -0.45
C ILE A 852 1.23 -86.28 0.97
N ALA A 853 0.41 -85.92 1.91
CA ALA A 853 0.58 -86.18 3.32
C ALA A 853 -0.69 -86.76 3.92
N PHE A 854 -0.50 -87.74 4.83
CA PHE A 854 -1.57 -88.07 5.72
C PHE A 854 -1.96 -86.85 6.56
N ASP A 855 -3.24 -86.62 6.65
CA ASP A 855 -3.67 -85.29 7.26
C ASP A 855 -4.37 -85.59 8.61
N ASN A 856 -5.35 -86.49 8.64
CA ASN A 856 -6.14 -86.70 9.85
C ASN A 856 -6.86 -88.08 9.74
N PHE A 857 -7.25 -88.58 10.89
CA PHE A 857 -8.24 -89.61 11.00
C PHE A 857 -9.64 -88.99 11.12
N GLY A 858 -10.38 -89.03 10.03
CA GLY A 858 -11.74 -88.52 9.99
C GLY A 858 -12.72 -89.45 10.68
N ALA A 859 -13.94 -88.98 11.00
CA ALA A 859 -14.96 -89.80 11.65
C ALA A 859 -15.36 -91.03 10.80
N SER A 860 -15.24 -90.99 9.49
CA SER A 860 -15.61 -92.10 8.59
C SER A 860 -14.53 -92.29 7.47
N SER A 861 -13.43 -91.62 7.55
CA SER A 861 -12.37 -91.59 6.49
C SER A 861 -11.00 -91.49 7.06
N VAL A 862 -10.03 -91.88 6.27
CA VAL A 862 -8.63 -91.46 6.40
C VAL A 862 -8.44 -90.28 5.49
N ASP A 863 -8.08 -89.14 6.07
CA ASP A 863 -7.90 -87.88 5.32
C ASP A 863 -6.48 -87.79 4.83
N VAL A 864 -6.35 -87.66 3.53
CA VAL A 864 -5.05 -87.40 2.84
C VAL A 864 -5.10 -86.02 2.23
N ALA A 865 -4.04 -85.24 2.42
CA ALA A 865 -3.98 -83.91 1.91
C ALA A 865 -2.92 -83.73 0.79
N LEU A 866 -3.34 -83.15 -0.27
CA LEU A 866 -2.51 -82.62 -1.30
C LEU A 866 -2.05 -81.21 -0.90
N LYS A 867 -0.75 -81.00 -0.61
CA LYS A 867 -0.15 -79.77 -0.14
C LYS A 867 0.78 -79.25 -1.19
N GLN A 868 0.51 -78.03 -1.59
CA GLN A 868 1.32 -77.29 -2.61
C GLN A 868 1.30 -75.81 -2.39
N TYR A 869 2.23 -75.10 -3.07
CA TYR A 869 2.24 -73.68 -3.12
C TYR A 869 1.82 -73.23 -4.53
N VAL A 870 0.70 -72.47 -4.59
CA VAL A 870 0.01 -72.09 -5.83
C VAL A 870 0.04 -70.61 -5.98
N LEU A 871 0.15 -70.11 -7.24
CA LEU A 871 0.03 -68.66 -7.54
C LEU A 871 -1.29 -68.13 -6.99
N VAL A 872 -1.22 -67.07 -6.21
CA VAL A 872 -2.37 -66.44 -5.53
C VAL A 872 -3.49 -66.08 -6.52
N GLU A 873 -3.14 -65.66 -7.73
CA GLU A 873 -4.11 -65.29 -8.77
C GLU A 873 -4.86 -66.51 -9.35
N GLU A 874 -4.32 -67.70 -9.28
CA GLU A 874 -4.84 -68.96 -9.87
C GLU A 874 -5.42 -69.89 -8.80
N GLU A 875 -5.36 -69.54 -7.55
CA GLU A 875 -5.70 -70.43 -6.41
C GLU A 875 -7.08 -71.07 -6.53
N ILE A 876 -8.14 -70.27 -6.80
CA ILE A 876 -9.52 -70.81 -6.88
C ILE A 876 -9.68 -71.79 -8.02
N GLY A 877 -9.20 -71.41 -9.20
CA GLY A 877 -9.26 -72.26 -10.37
C GLY A 877 -8.39 -73.51 -10.20
N TYR A 878 -7.26 -73.34 -9.50
CA TYR A 878 -6.42 -74.48 -9.16
C TYR A 878 -7.07 -75.48 -8.17
N ILE A 879 -7.67 -74.96 -7.08
CA ILE A 879 -8.38 -75.81 -6.09
C ILE A 879 -9.47 -76.59 -6.77
N ALA A 880 -10.27 -76.02 -7.66
CA ALA A 880 -11.31 -76.71 -8.40
C ALA A 880 -10.75 -77.82 -9.25
N ARG A 881 -9.73 -77.55 -10.06
CA ARG A 881 -9.03 -78.56 -10.89
C ARG A 881 -8.37 -79.65 -10.07
N ALA A 882 -7.78 -79.31 -8.94
CA ALA A 882 -7.14 -80.28 -8.04
C ALA A 882 -8.16 -81.24 -7.40
N LYS A 883 -9.30 -80.70 -6.96
CA LYS A 883 -10.38 -81.52 -6.43
C LYS A 883 -10.94 -82.43 -7.49
N GLU A 884 -11.19 -82.00 -8.70
CA GLU A 884 -11.66 -82.80 -9.82
C GLU A 884 -10.65 -83.87 -10.18
N LEU A 885 -9.36 -83.52 -10.29
CA LEU A 885 -8.27 -84.43 -10.58
C LEU A 885 -8.21 -85.55 -9.51
N VAL A 886 -8.23 -85.17 -8.22
CA VAL A 886 -8.21 -86.12 -7.11
C VAL A 886 -9.41 -87.08 -7.19
N TYR A 887 -10.58 -86.54 -7.45
CA TYR A 887 -11.81 -87.37 -7.57
C TYR A 887 -11.70 -88.32 -8.74
N ASN A 888 -11.21 -87.91 -9.90
CA ASN A 888 -11.05 -88.74 -11.06
C ASN A 888 -10.04 -89.90 -10.81
N ILE A 889 -8.91 -89.62 -10.17
CA ILE A 889 -7.87 -90.60 -9.83
C ILE A 889 -8.40 -91.63 -8.90
N LEU A 890 -9.17 -91.22 -7.88
CA LEU A 890 -9.80 -92.17 -6.93
C LEU A 890 -10.78 -93.13 -7.61
N ASN A 891 -11.65 -92.58 -8.47
CA ASN A 891 -12.62 -93.34 -9.24
C ASN A 891 -11.95 -94.36 -10.22
N GLU A 892 -11.01 -93.87 -10.95
CA GLU A 892 -10.24 -94.72 -11.96
C GLU A 892 -9.55 -95.89 -11.24
N ASN A 893 -9.06 -95.67 -10.05
CA ASN A 893 -8.32 -96.68 -9.27
C ASN A 893 -9.18 -97.48 -8.28
N GLY A 894 -10.51 -97.26 -8.29
CA GLY A 894 -11.44 -97.95 -7.43
C GLY A 894 -11.30 -97.68 -5.91
N ILE A 895 -10.74 -96.51 -5.59
CA ILE A 895 -10.58 -96.05 -4.20
C ILE A 895 -11.84 -95.30 -3.75
N GLU A 896 -12.50 -95.92 -2.77
CA GLU A 896 -13.77 -95.42 -2.31
C GLU A 896 -13.65 -94.18 -1.41
N ILE A 897 -14.47 -93.21 -1.68
CA ILE A 897 -14.69 -92.02 -0.83
C ILE A 897 -15.89 -92.47 0.06
N PRO A 898 -15.67 -92.65 1.37
CA PRO A 898 -16.71 -93.28 2.19
C PRO A 898 -17.88 -92.34 2.46
N PHE A 899 -19.08 -92.89 2.39
CA PHE A 899 -20.25 -92.24 2.99
C PHE A 899 -20.07 -92.19 4.53
N PRO A 900 -20.79 -91.34 5.25
CA PRO A 900 -20.76 -91.37 6.69
C PRO A 900 -21.07 -92.80 7.25
N GLN A 901 -20.10 -93.32 7.99
CA GLN A 901 -20.19 -94.65 8.62
C GLN A 901 -20.75 -94.51 10.03
N GLN A 902 -21.71 -95.44 10.39
CA GLN A 902 -22.22 -95.46 11.75
C GLN A 902 -22.24 -96.95 12.19
N ASP A 903 -21.66 -97.19 13.34
CA ASP A 903 -21.78 -98.47 13.99
C ASP A 903 -23.12 -98.50 14.71
N VAL A 904 -24.08 -99.41 14.20
CA VAL A 904 -25.40 -99.54 14.78
C VAL A 904 -25.42 -100.80 15.66
N TYR A 905 -25.48 -100.64 16.96
CA TYR A 905 -25.73 -101.75 17.88
C TYR A 905 -27.24 -101.98 18.10
N ILE A 906 -27.75 -103.00 17.45
CA ILE A 906 -29.17 -103.43 17.61
C ILE A 906 -29.33 -104.14 18.96
N LYS A 907 -29.94 -103.51 20.00
CA LYS A 907 -30.14 -104.12 21.31
C LYS A 907 -31.32 -105.08 21.39
N SER A 908 -32.36 -104.99 20.58
CA SER A 908 -33.46 -105.92 20.48
C SER A 908 -34.08 -105.78 19.07
N ILE A 909 -34.48 -106.88 18.48
CA ILE A 909 -35.37 -107.00 17.33
C ILE A 909 -36.67 -107.53 17.87
N GLU A 910 -37.69 -106.69 18.03
CA GLU A 910 -39.04 -107.23 18.29
C GLU A 910 -39.56 -107.93 17.00
N ARG A 911 -39.87 -109.22 17.12
CA ARG A 911 -40.45 -110.11 16.07
C ARG A 911 -41.96 -109.85 15.98
#